data_040ee0a16873c42f15accd479336232b
#
_entry.id   040ee0a16873c42f15accd479336232b
#
_cell.length_a   1.000
_cell.length_b   1.000
_cell.length_c   1.000
_cell.angle_alpha   90.00
_cell.angle_beta   90.00
_cell.angle_gamma   90.00
#
_symmetry.space_group_name_H-M   'P 1'
#
loop_
_entity.id
_entity.type
_entity.pdbx_description
1 polymer ?
#
loop_
_entity_poly.entity_id
_entity_poly.type
_entity_poly.pdbx_seq_one_letter_code
_entity_poly.pdbx_strand_id
1 'polypeptide(L)'
;MLGAIIGDIVGSTREWHNIKTEDFEMVPIGSRFTDDTVMTLAVAEWLMIDAEHKSETLVECMQRLGRKYLNAGYGRMFRKWLMSDHPQPYNSFGNGSAMRVSPIGLYANSLEESLELARISASVTHNHPEGIKGAQAIAGCVYLKSHADWGTERYEIRKFVTEIIGYNIDIQLEDIRDTYTFDVTCQGSVPIAIMSYLQRESYRAEKALRLAISMGGDSDTIGCMTAAIAGAEELNTIGAAFDNVAIEKCRALLPTDLLDINDRFEAFISRPLYQSYYLNGSLYACEYPGDKNEEVAKRKIAHMIHFGIKHFIDLTEDGELRSYRHLLPKGVTYMRFPIPDCGVPESIESVNLLIDRIEDFEEMEGYTYIHCRGGVGRTGTIIGCLKARELFGYKDFDVLQVLRSFFSDMPKSAHRRTPDTSEQEKFIIDFTQKVGNHKNTQKDIILDSIKGCLMAGAAGDALGYPVEFMSYRDILSKYGNKGITRFDLSKDEKALVSDDTQMTLFTACGMLMGVTRGYMRGVGGAPEDYVDGAYLDWYYTQTGLKKRHIFDDYHYTWLRDLPELAHRRAPGNTCMSACEKLLNNEKVCNSSKGCGGIMRVAPMALLMAGYKGRGNSFYDIPTMDEAGAKIAEVTHKHPLGFLPAAMLTHLIYKVVCMNADQVEKEIKNLALETIESLNTIFVGKYDREKEILVHLTHKAIELAENNNSDEENIEQLGEGWTGEEAWAIALYCTIRHIDSIEDAIIAAVNHSGDSDSTGSICGNIMGAIYGYEAIKRQHLFCPNGKRLEETLELTNIVLALADDLYTGCVISEYDPIDTPEKRRWYARYCKMIPDGI
;
A
#
# COMPACT_ATOMS: atom_id res chain seq x y z
N MET A 1 -15.05 1.97 -22.54
CA MET A 1 -15.79 1.54 -23.74
C MET A 1 -16.23 2.72 -24.63
N LEU A 2 -16.66 3.84 -24.06
CA LEU A 2 -17.11 5.04 -24.82
C LEU A 2 -16.07 5.54 -25.84
N GLY A 3 -14.77 5.36 -25.59
CA GLY A 3 -13.72 5.70 -26.58
C GLY A 3 -13.93 5.00 -27.92
N ALA A 4 -14.21 3.70 -27.93
CA ALA A 4 -14.49 2.94 -29.16
C ALA A 4 -15.67 3.53 -29.94
N ILE A 5 -16.76 3.86 -29.25
CA ILE A 5 -17.96 4.48 -29.82
C ILE A 5 -17.66 5.85 -30.43
N ILE A 6 -16.86 6.68 -29.71
CA ILE A 6 -16.44 7.99 -30.23
C ILE A 6 -15.59 7.80 -31.49
N GLY A 7 -14.66 6.85 -31.49
CA GLY A 7 -13.82 6.55 -32.65
C GLY A 7 -14.58 6.16 -33.89
N ASP A 8 -15.56 5.25 -33.75
CA ASP A 8 -16.51 4.84 -34.78
C ASP A 8 -17.28 6.04 -35.35
N ILE A 9 -17.98 6.79 -34.49
CA ILE A 9 -18.80 7.94 -34.91
C ILE A 9 -17.97 9.01 -35.61
N VAL A 10 -16.78 9.33 -35.10
CA VAL A 10 -15.86 10.32 -35.69
C VAL A 10 -15.35 9.82 -37.07
N GLY A 11 -15.06 8.55 -37.20
CA GLY A 11 -14.61 7.93 -38.45
C GLY A 11 -15.66 7.78 -39.51
N SER A 12 -16.93 7.60 -39.13
CA SER A 12 -18.05 7.20 -40.00
C SER A 12 -18.29 8.07 -41.21
N THR A 13 -17.98 9.36 -41.17
CA THR A 13 -18.13 10.25 -42.33
C THR A 13 -16.90 10.27 -43.23
N ARG A 14 -15.82 9.60 -42.84
CA ARG A 14 -14.50 9.62 -43.52
C ARG A 14 -14.14 8.26 -44.12
N GLU A 15 -14.90 7.21 -43.81
CA GLU A 15 -14.71 5.86 -44.33
C GLU A 15 -14.64 5.85 -45.88
N TRP A 16 -15.57 6.51 -46.54
CA TRP A 16 -15.64 6.61 -47.99
C TRP A 16 -15.11 7.94 -48.55
N HIS A 17 -14.79 8.87 -47.70
CA HIS A 17 -14.25 10.20 -48.04
C HIS A 17 -13.00 10.47 -47.19
N ASN A 18 -11.98 9.63 -47.42
CA ASN A 18 -10.74 9.68 -46.67
C ASN A 18 -10.10 11.07 -46.70
N ILE A 19 -9.53 11.46 -45.56
CA ILE A 19 -8.74 12.67 -45.36
C ILE A 19 -7.31 12.31 -44.95
N LYS A 20 -6.34 13.18 -45.27
CA LYS A 20 -4.92 12.97 -44.97
C LYS A 20 -4.39 14.08 -44.05
N THR A 21 -5.26 14.66 -43.22
CA THR A 21 -4.96 15.71 -42.27
C THR A 21 -5.58 15.42 -40.92
N GLU A 22 -4.91 15.88 -39.85
CA GLU A 22 -5.39 15.83 -38.47
C GLU A 22 -6.26 17.05 -38.10
N ASP A 23 -6.30 18.07 -38.96
CA ASP A 23 -7.16 19.25 -38.78
C ASP A 23 -8.52 19.03 -39.40
N PHE A 24 -9.50 18.63 -38.57
CA PHE A 24 -10.88 18.38 -38.98
C PHE A 24 -11.85 18.52 -37.79
N GLU A 25 -13.13 18.81 -38.10
CA GLU A 25 -14.19 18.78 -37.08
C GLU A 25 -14.44 17.35 -36.62
N MET A 26 -14.44 17.11 -35.29
CA MET A 26 -14.58 15.77 -34.72
C MET A 26 -15.92 15.11 -35.11
N VAL A 27 -17.03 15.79 -34.90
CA VAL A 27 -18.39 15.26 -35.11
C VAL A 27 -19.13 16.20 -36.06
N PRO A 28 -18.86 16.13 -37.38
CA PRO A 28 -19.57 16.93 -38.36
C PRO A 28 -21.01 16.44 -38.61
N ILE A 29 -21.80 17.25 -39.33
CA ILE A 29 -23.14 16.83 -39.75
C ILE A 29 -23.04 15.55 -40.61
N GLY A 30 -23.85 14.54 -40.28
CA GLY A 30 -23.83 13.25 -40.96
C GLY A 30 -23.05 12.14 -40.27
N SER A 31 -22.34 12.46 -39.13
CA SER A 31 -21.76 11.45 -38.27
C SER A 31 -22.81 10.55 -37.69
N ARG A 32 -22.53 9.25 -37.65
CA ARG A 32 -23.42 8.20 -37.14
C ARG A 32 -22.63 7.06 -36.54
N PHE A 33 -23.26 6.25 -35.71
CA PHE A 33 -22.67 4.98 -35.29
C PHE A 33 -22.77 3.95 -36.43
N THR A 34 -21.85 2.99 -36.40
CA THR A 34 -21.78 1.89 -37.37
C THR A 34 -21.90 0.52 -36.69
N ASP A 35 -21.62 -0.56 -37.42
CA ASP A 35 -21.55 -1.91 -36.85
C ASP A 35 -20.44 -2.08 -35.82
N ASP A 36 -19.40 -1.26 -35.85
CA ASP A 36 -18.38 -1.19 -34.80
C ASP A 36 -19.00 -0.95 -33.41
N THR A 37 -19.81 0.09 -33.29
CA THR A 37 -20.54 0.39 -32.04
C THR A 37 -21.52 -0.73 -31.66
N VAL A 38 -22.35 -1.20 -32.63
CA VAL A 38 -23.36 -2.21 -32.32
C VAL A 38 -22.74 -3.51 -31.84
N MET A 39 -21.67 -3.97 -32.49
CA MET A 39 -20.99 -5.22 -32.12
C MET A 39 -20.14 -5.09 -30.82
N THR A 40 -19.55 -3.93 -30.59
CA THR A 40 -18.90 -3.60 -29.31
C THR A 40 -19.89 -3.73 -28.14
N LEU A 41 -21.08 -3.14 -28.28
CA LEU A 41 -22.15 -3.22 -27.28
C LEU A 41 -22.72 -4.65 -27.13
N ALA A 42 -22.75 -5.45 -28.19
CA ALA A 42 -23.13 -6.85 -28.11
C ALA A 42 -22.15 -7.68 -27.28
N VAL A 43 -20.85 -7.42 -27.44
CA VAL A 43 -19.81 -8.05 -26.62
C VAL A 43 -19.89 -7.57 -25.15
N ALA A 44 -20.12 -6.29 -24.91
CA ALA A 44 -20.33 -5.75 -23.57
C ALA A 44 -21.53 -6.41 -22.87
N GLU A 45 -22.64 -6.56 -23.57
CA GLU A 45 -23.83 -7.22 -23.03
C GLU A 45 -23.59 -8.70 -22.71
N TRP A 46 -22.88 -9.43 -23.57
CA TRP A 46 -22.47 -10.81 -23.31
C TRP A 46 -21.70 -10.96 -22.02
N LEU A 47 -20.68 -10.11 -21.78
CA LEU A 47 -19.87 -10.11 -20.54
C LEU A 47 -20.72 -9.85 -19.29
N MET A 48 -21.74 -8.98 -19.39
CA MET A 48 -22.63 -8.68 -18.27
C MET A 48 -23.62 -9.80 -17.94
N ILE A 49 -24.09 -10.59 -18.92
CA ILE A 49 -25.18 -11.54 -18.71
C ILE A 49 -24.72 -12.98 -18.57
N ASP A 50 -23.51 -13.32 -18.98
CA ASP A 50 -23.00 -14.69 -19.00
C ASP A 50 -21.64 -14.79 -18.30
N ALA A 51 -21.65 -15.18 -17.03
CA ALA A 51 -20.43 -15.36 -16.24
C ALA A 51 -19.57 -16.57 -16.67
N GLU A 52 -20.14 -17.49 -17.49
CA GLU A 52 -19.40 -18.63 -18.06
C GLU A 52 -18.80 -18.30 -19.44
N HIS A 53 -19.13 -17.15 -19.98
CA HIS A 53 -18.67 -16.62 -21.27
C HIS A 53 -18.84 -17.58 -22.44
N LYS A 54 -20.05 -18.22 -22.54
CA LYS A 54 -20.38 -19.15 -23.61
C LYS A 54 -20.48 -18.47 -24.96
N SER A 55 -19.96 -19.11 -25.98
CA SER A 55 -20.02 -18.60 -27.35
C SER A 55 -21.45 -18.50 -27.88
N GLU A 56 -22.35 -19.38 -27.43
CA GLU A 56 -23.77 -19.38 -27.78
C GLU A 56 -24.47 -18.11 -27.32
N THR A 57 -24.23 -17.69 -26.06
CA THR A 57 -24.79 -16.45 -25.54
C THR A 57 -24.26 -15.22 -26.28
N LEU A 58 -22.97 -15.22 -26.65
CA LEU A 58 -22.40 -14.15 -27.48
C LEU A 58 -23.08 -14.07 -28.84
N VAL A 59 -23.30 -15.22 -29.50
CA VAL A 59 -24.01 -15.28 -30.79
C VAL A 59 -25.43 -14.71 -30.68
N GLU A 60 -26.13 -15.03 -29.60
CA GLU A 60 -27.48 -14.49 -29.33
C GLU A 60 -27.46 -12.97 -29.18
N CYS A 61 -26.52 -12.41 -28.40
CA CYS A 61 -26.35 -10.97 -28.22
C CYS A 61 -26.07 -10.28 -29.57
N MET A 62 -25.11 -10.81 -30.35
CA MET A 62 -24.71 -10.24 -31.63
C MET A 62 -25.84 -10.30 -32.66
N GLN A 63 -26.55 -11.43 -32.74
CA GLN A 63 -27.68 -11.56 -33.65
C GLN A 63 -28.86 -10.68 -33.26
N ARG A 64 -29.20 -10.60 -32.00
CA ARG A 64 -30.29 -9.77 -31.49
C ARG A 64 -30.06 -8.28 -31.80
N LEU A 65 -28.89 -7.74 -31.42
CA LEU A 65 -28.56 -6.32 -31.67
C LEU A 65 -28.31 -6.06 -33.14
N GLY A 66 -27.59 -6.96 -33.85
CA GLY A 66 -27.32 -6.80 -35.27
C GLY A 66 -28.58 -6.82 -36.14
N ARG A 67 -29.55 -7.67 -35.83
CA ARG A 67 -30.86 -7.72 -36.52
C ARG A 67 -31.68 -6.47 -36.24
N LYS A 68 -31.59 -5.89 -35.05
CA LYS A 68 -32.27 -4.63 -34.72
C LYS A 68 -31.70 -3.45 -35.50
N TYR A 69 -30.39 -3.43 -35.74
CA TYR A 69 -29.69 -2.34 -36.41
C TYR A 69 -29.09 -2.76 -37.75
N LEU A 70 -29.88 -3.40 -38.62
CA LEU A 70 -29.47 -3.99 -39.91
C LEU A 70 -28.78 -3.01 -40.88
N ASN A 71 -28.97 -1.70 -40.71
CA ASN A 71 -28.42 -0.66 -41.56
C ASN A 71 -27.12 -0.03 -40.98
N ALA A 72 -26.52 -0.67 -40.01
CA ALA A 72 -25.32 -0.14 -39.33
C ALA A 72 -24.03 -0.29 -40.18
N GLY A 73 -24.01 -0.93 -41.32
CA GLY A 73 -22.83 -1.00 -42.20
C GLY A 73 -22.24 -2.40 -42.38
N TYR A 74 -22.83 -3.42 -41.83
CA TYR A 74 -22.30 -4.80 -41.86
C TYR A 74 -21.81 -5.30 -43.23
N GLY A 75 -20.62 -5.89 -43.20
CA GLY A 75 -20.05 -6.58 -44.33
C GLY A 75 -20.94 -7.74 -44.82
N ARG A 76 -20.89 -8.06 -46.11
CA ARG A 76 -21.79 -9.02 -46.77
C ARG A 76 -21.82 -10.41 -46.11
N MET A 77 -20.68 -10.92 -45.66
CA MET A 77 -20.59 -12.25 -45.03
C MET A 77 -21.19 -12.21 -43.62
N PHE A 78 -20.90 -11.18 -42.85
CA PHE A 78 -21.44 -10.98 -41.51
C PHE A 78 -22.98 -10.81 -41.56
N ARG A 79 -23.51 -10.08 -42.54
CA ARG A 79 -24.96 -9.91 -42.71
C ARG A 79 -25.66 -11.25 -42.98
N LYS A 80 -25.02 -12.16 -43.74
CA LYS A 80 -25.53 -13.53 -43.93
C LYS A 80 -25.53 -14.31 -42.64
N TRP A 81 -24.46 -14.19 -41.86
CA TRP A 81 -24.32 -14.83 -40.57
C TRP A 81 -25.38 -14.34 -39.57
N LEU A 82 -25.64 -13.03 -39.52
CA LEU A 82 -26.69 -12.43 -38.69
C LEU A 82 -28.05 -13.00 -38.96
N MET A 83 -28.36 -13.26 -40.21
CA MET A 83 -29.69 -13.74 -40.65
C MET A 83 -29.84 -15.26 -40.63
N SER A 84 -28.79 -15.98 -40.28
CA SER A 84 -28.81 -17.45 -40.20
C SER A 84 -29.48 -17.92 -38.91
N ASP A 85 -30.31 -18.98 -39.00
CA ASP A 85 -30.83 -19.65 -37.79
C ASP A 85 -29.80 -20.58 -37.13
N HIS A 86 -28.77 -20.98 -37.88
CA HIS A 86 -27.65 -21.79 -37.44
C HIS A 86 -26.34 -21.12 -37.86
N PRO A 87 -25.97 -19.98 -37.27
CA PRO A 87 -24.78 -19.24 -37.66
C PRO A 87 -23.51 -20.05 -37.40
N GLN A 88 -22.67 -20.15 -38.43
CA GLN A 88 -21.36 -20.82 -38.31
C GLN A 88 -20.25 -19.83 -38.65
N PRO A 89 -19.07 -19.94 -38.00
CA PRO A 89 -17.92 -19.13 -38.36
C PRO A 89 -17.52 -19.36 -39.81
N TYR A 90 -17.04 -18.32 -40.49
CA TYR A 90 -16.80 -18.33 -41.93
C TYR A 90 -15.39 -17.99 -42.34
N ASN A 91 -14.41 -18.26 -41.46
CA ASN A 91 -12.97 -18.13 -41.67
C ASN A 91 -12.52 -16.73 -42.16
N SER A 92 -13.16 -15.67 -41.64
CA SER A 92 -12.81 -14.31 -41.96
C SER A 92 -11.54 -13.90 -41.23
N PHE A 93 -10.72 -13.06 -41.89
CA PHE A 93 -9.58 -12.35 -41.34
C PHE A 93 -9.81 -10.82 -41.36
N GLY A 94 -11.04 -10.40 -41.54
CA GLY A 94 -11.46 -9.00 -41.48
C GLY A 94 -11.34 -8.41 -40.06
N ASN A 95 -11.22 -7.09 -39.98
CA ASN A 95 -11.07 -6.34 -38.75
C ASN A 95 -12.33 -6.31 -37.85
N GLY A 96 -13.46 -6.79 -38.35
CA GLY A 96 -14.71 -6.92 -37.61
C GLY A 96 -14.63 -7.77 -36.32
N SER A 97 -13.59 -8.62 -36.16
CA SER A 97 -13.29 -9.27 -34.88
C SER A 97 -12.58 -8.35 -33.92
N ALA A 98 -11.71 -7.46 -34.41
CA ALA A 98 -10.87 -6.59 -33.60
C ALA A 98 -11.59 -5.31 -33.12
N MET A 99 -12.50 -4.77 -33.92
CA MET A 99 -13.23 -3.54 -33.62
C MET A 99 -14.11 -3.64 -32.36
N ARG A 100 -14.60 -4.84 -32.02
CA ARG A 100 -15.66 -5.07 -31.03
C ARG A 100 -15.15 -5.52 -29.65
N VAL A 101 -13.83 -5.73 -29.47
CA VAL A 101 -13.27 -6.41 -28.28
C VAL A 101 -12.80 -5.45 -27.17
N SER A 102 -13.02 -4.15 -27.33
CA SER A 102 -12.66 -3.20 -26.28
C SER A 102 -13.31 -3.49 -24.91
N PRO A 103 -14.58 -3.98 -24.82
CA PRO A 103 -15.15 -4.38 -23.54
C PRO A 103 -14.39 -5.51 -22.86
N ILE A 104 -13.79 -6.42 -23.62
CA ILE A 104 -13.02 -7.56 -23.11
C ILE A 104 -11.76 -7.06 -22.39
N GLY A 105 -10.99 -6.16 -23.02
CA GLY A 105 -9.79 -5.61 -22.40
C GLY A 105 -10.08 -4.79 -21.14
N LEU A 106 -11.25 -4.17 -21.04
CA LEU A 106 -11.69 -3.44 -19.84
C LEU A 106 -12.24 -4.35 -18.72
N TYR A 107 -12.73 -5.53 -19.09
CA TYR A 107 -13.34 -6.47 -18.17
C TYR A 107 -12.34 -7.46 -17.55
N ALA A 108 -11.37 -7.91 -18.33
CA ALA A 108 -10.44 -8.98 -17.94
C ALA A 108 -9.54 -8.59 -16.77
N ASN A 109 -9.25 -9.54 -15.87
CA ASN A 109 -8.36 -9.36 -14.73
C ASN A 109 -6.91 -9.78 -15.00
N SER A 110 -6.67 -10.42 -16.13
CA SER A 110 -5.33 -10.77 -16.59
C SER A 110 -5.20 -10.65 -18.10
N LEU A 111 -3.98 -10.51 -18.59
CA LEU A 111 -3.72 -10.49 -20.03
C LEU A 111 -4.15 -11.80 -20.68
N GLU A 112 -3.91 -12.93 -20.03
CA GLU A 112 -4.29 -14.26 -20.51
C GLU A 112 -5.81 -14.38 -20.65
N GLU A 113 -6.58 -13.91 -19.68
CA GLU A 113 -8.04 -13.87 -19.74
C GLU A 113 -8.52 -12.98 -20.90
N SER A 114 -7.92 -11.79 -21.05
CA SER A 114 -8.21 -10.88 -22.15
C SER A 114 -8.00 -11.55 -23.52
N LEU A 115 -6.89 -12.25 -23.69
CA LEU A 115 -6.58 -12.96 -24.93
C LEU A 115 -7.53 -14.13 -25.21
N GLU A 116 -7.93 -14.88 -24.17
CA GLU A 116 -8.84 -16.01 -24.32
C GLU A 116 -10.27 -15.55 -24.64
N LEU A 117 -10.80 -14.54 -23.95
CA LEU A 117 -12.12 -13.97 -24.24
C LEU A 117 -12.15 -13.34 -25.64
N ALA A 118 -11.08 -12.67 -26.07
CA ALA A 118 -10.95 -12.14 -27.43
C ALA A 118 -10.95 -13.26 -28.48
N ARG A 119 -10.27 -14.38 -28.19
CA ARG A 119 -10.30 -15.58 -29.05
C ARG A 119 -11.72 -16.14 -29.17
N ILE A 120 -12.45 -16.27 -28.08
CA ILE A 120 -13.86 -16.71 -28.08
C ILE A 120 -14.71 -15.75 -28.93
N SER A 121 -14.58 -14.44 -28.68
CA SER A 121 -15.32 -13.41 -29.42
C SER A 121 -15.04 -13.46 -30.93
N ALA A 122 -13.78 -13.62 -31.32
CA ALA A 122 -13.43 -13.72 -32.73
C ALA A 122 -13.98 -15.01 -33.38
N SER A 123 -13.86 -16.14 -32.68
CA SER A 123 -14.09 -17.48 -33.20
C SER A 123 -15.53 -17.74 -33.66
N VAL A 124 -16.54 -17.00 -33.18
CA VAL A 124 -17.93 -17.16 -33.59
C VAL A 124 -18.20 -16.70 -35.04
N THR A 125 -17.27 -15.90 -35.59
CA THR A 125 -17.35 -15.37 -36.98
C THR A 125 -16.02 -15.44 -37.73
N HIS A 126 -14.95 -14.90 -37.11
CA HIS A 126 -13.62 -14.67 -37.67
C HIS A 126 -12.63 -15.69 -37.11
N ASN A 127 -12.87 -16.97 -37.36
CA ASN A 127 -12.05 -18.08 -36.85
C ASN A 127 -10.75 -18.31 -37.64
N HIS A 128 -10.41 -17.42 -38.59
CA HIS A 128 -9.09 -17.41 -39.23
C HIS A 128 -8.02 -16.96 -38.23
N PRO A 129 -6.78 -17.53 -38.24
CA PRO A 129 -5.73 -17.11 -37.31
C PRO A 129 -5.50 -15.60 -37.24
N GLU A 130 -5.48 -14.87 -38.37
CA GLU A 130 -5.34 -13.42 -38.40
C GLU A 130 -6.55 -12.67 -37.82
N GLY A 131 -7.77 -13.22 -37.96
CA GLY A 131 -8.96 -12.65 -37.34
C GLY A 131 -8.91 -12.75 -35.80
N ILE A 132 -8.47 -13.89 -35.29
CA ILE A 132 -8.25 -14.11 -33.84
C ILE A 132 -7.11 -13.23 -33.33
N LYS A 133 -5.99 -13.20 -34.04
CA LYS A 133 -4.81 -12.40 -33.73
C LYS A 133 -5.13 -10.90 -33.60
N GLY A 134 -5.91 -10.34 -34.54
CA GLY A 134 -6.34 -8.95 -34.51
C GLY A 134 -7.20 -8.63 -33.30
N ALA A 135 -8.15 -9.50 -32.96
CA ALA A 135 -8.99 -9.35 -31.77
C ALA A 135 -8.13 -9.40 -30.47
N GLN A 136 -7.23 -10.36 -30.37
CA GLN A 136 -6.31 -10.49 -29.24
C GLN A 136 -5.39 -9.27 -29.11
N ALA A 137 -4.90 -8.72 -30.23
CA ALA A 137 -4.05 -7.53 -30.21
C ALA A 137 -4.77 -6.32 -29.63
N ILE A 138 -6.00 -6.03 -30.06
CA ILE A 138 -6.74 -4.86 -29.56
C ILE A 138 -7.19 -5.07 -28.10
N ALA A 139 -7.73 -6.24 -27.75
CA ALA A 139 -8.15 -6.52 -26.38
C ALA A 139 -6.97 -6.44 -25.40
N GLY A 140 -5.81 -7.04 -25.78
CA GLY A 140 -4.60 -6.98 -24.96
C GLY A 140 -4.03 -5.55 -24.82
N CYS A 141 -4.06 -4.74 -25.89
CA CYS A 141 -3.66 -3.33 -25.81
C CYS A 141 -4.59 -2.51 -24.89
N VAL A 142 -5.90 -2.75 -24.94
CA VAL A 142 -6.88 -2.10 -24.05
C VAL A 142 -6.63 -2.52 -22.60
N TYR A 143 -6.40 -3.82 -22.36
CA TYR A 143 -6.06 -4.34 -21.03
C TYR A 143 -4.78 -3.69 -20.48
N LEU A 144 -3.69 -3.71 -21.24
CA LEU A 144 -2.40 -3.13 -20.82
C LEU A 144 -2.50 -1.63 -20.56
N LYS A 145 -3.29 -0.89 -21.37
CA LYS A 145 -3.49 0.56 -21.14
C LYS A 145 -4.24 0.84 -19.84
N SER A 146 -5.18 -0.01 -19.45
CA SER A 146 -5.99 0.18 -18.23
C SER A 146 -5.33 -0.34 -16.95
N HIS A 147 -4.28 -1.19 -17.04
CA HIS A 147 -3.65 -1.85 -15.90
C HIS A 147 -2.14 -1.58 -15.75
N ALA A 148 -1.49 -0.95 -16.74
CA ALA A 148 -0.08 -0.60 -16.63
C ALA A 148 0.13 0.61 -15.73
N ASP A 149 1.29 0.65 -15.06
CA ASP A 149 1.72 1.82 -14.30
C ASP A 149 1.84 3.05 -15.20
N TRP A 150 1.50 4.20 -14.64
CA TRP A 150 1.55 5.46 -15.37
C TRP A 150 2.93 5.72 -15.98
N GLY A 151 2.97 5.89 -17.30
CA GLY A 151 4.19 6.14 -18.08
C GLY A 151 4.86 4.88 -18.65
N THR A 152 4.50 3.66 -18.22
CA THR A 152 5.05 2.40 -18.77
C THR A 152 4.18 1.79 -19.86
N GLU A 153 2.92 2.19 -19.96
CA GLU A 153 1.91 1.58 -20.82
C GLU A 153 2.29 1.48 -22.30
N ARG A 154 2.99 2.50 -22.85
CA ARG A 154 3.43 2.47 -24.24
C ARG A 154 4.52 1.44 -24.50
N TYR A 155 5.41 1.27 -23.54
CA TYR A 155 6.48 0.26 -23.62
C TYR A 155 5.88 -1.14 -23.54
N GLU A 156 4.98 -1.39 -22.59
CA GLU A 156 4.33 -2.69 -22.41
C GLU A 156 3.48 -3.07 -23.63
N ILE A 157 2.70 -2.13 -24.17
CA ILE A 157 1.94 -2.34 -25.39
C ILE A 157 2.85 -2.65 -26.59
N ARG A 158 3.95 -1.88 -26.77
CA ARG A 158 4.89 -2.14 -27.86
C ARG A 158 5.48 -3.54 -27.75
N LYS A 159 5.96 -3.92 -26.58
CA LYS A 159 6.52 -5.24 -26.30
C LYS A 159 5.52 -6.35 -26.56
N PHE A 160 4.32 -6.23 -26.02
CA PHE A 160 3.22 -7.17 -26.24
C PHE A 160 2.92 -7.37 -27.73
N VAL A 161 2.76 -6.29 -28.48
CA VAL A 161 2.39 -6.32 -29.91
C VAL A 161 3.51 -6.92 -30.76
N THR A 162 4.77 -6.62 -30.48
CA THR A 162 5.92 -7.14 -31.26
C THR A 162 6.32 -8.56 -30.87
N GLU A 163 6.43 -8.86 -29.57
CA GLU A 163 6.96 -10.13 -29.09
C GLU A 163 5.90 -11.23 -28.94
N ILE A 164 4.68 -10.89 -28.52
CA ILE A 164 3.61 -11.87 -28.25
C ILE A 164 2.68 -11.99 -29.45
N ILE A 165 2.15 -10.87 -29.94
CA ILE A 165 1.24 -10.87 -31.08
C ILE A 165 1.99 -11.05 -32.41
N GLY A 166 3.19 -10.46 -32.55
CA GLY A 166 4.00 -10.56 -33.73
C GLY A 166 3.54 -9.67 -34.89
N TYR A 167 3.02 -8.48 -34.61
CA TYR A 167 2.80 -7.43 -35.63
C TYR A 167 4.03 -6.53 -35.71
N ASN A 168 4.40 -6.14 -36.96
CA ASN A 168 5.42 -5.12 -37.18
C ASN A 168 4.81 -3.73 -36.99
N ILE A 169 5.28 -3.00 -35.99
CA ILE A 169 4.86 -1.63 -35.66
C ILE A 169 6.04 -0.64 -35.63
N ASP A 170 7.17 -0.99 -36.28
CA ASP A 170 8.39 -0.14 -36.32
C ASP A 170 8.39 0.80 -37.54
N ILE A 171 7.21 1.12 -38.07
CA ILE A 171 7.00 2.02 -39.21
C ILE A 171 6.50 3.35 -38.68
N GLN A 172 7.00 4.48 -39.22
CA GLN A 172 6.42 5.78 -38.92
C GLN A 172 5.18 6.00 -39.76
N LEU A 173 4.04 6.34 -39.12
CA LEU A 173 2.78 6.57 -39.80
C LEU A 173 2.88 7.73 -40.83
N GLU A 174 3.72 8.72 -40.52
CA GLU A 174 3.96 9.85 -41.41
C GLU A 174 4.54 9.43 -42.76
N ASP A 175 5.41 8.40 -42.78
CA ASP A 175 6.04 7.89 -44.01
C ASP A 175 5.07 7.14 -44.92
N ILE A 176 3.98 6.60 -44.37
CA ILE A 176 3.00 5.79 -45.11
C ILE A 176 1.65 6.45 -45.27
N ARG A 177 1.41 7.61 -44.63
CA ARG A 177 0.10 8.30 -44.63
C ARG A 177 -0.45 8.52 -46.03
N ASP A 178 0.35 9.03 -46.96
CA ASP A 178 -0.10 9.35 -48.31
C ASP A 178 -0.34 8.11 -49.17
N THR A 179 0.30 6.99 -48.85
CA THR A 179 0.24 5.77 -49.64
C THR A 179 -0.75 4.71 -49.06
N TYR A 180 -1.10 4.86 -47.78
CA TYR A 180 -2.04 3.95 -47.15
C TYR A 180 -3.43 4.07 -47.72
N THR A 181 -4.04 2.94 -48.11
CA THR A 181 -5.33 2.88 -48.74
C THR A 181 -6.29 2.03 -47.92
N PHE A 182 -7.53 1.90 -48.37
CA PHE A 182 -8.61 1.17 -47.74
C PHE A 182 -8.26 -0.32 -47.57
N ASP A 183 -8.19 -0.80 -46.33
CA ASP A 183 -7.93 -2.19 -45.97
C ASP A 183 -8.79 -2.60 -44.75
N VAL A 184 -9.63 -3.60 -44.98
CA VAL A 184 -10.56 -4.16 -43.97
C VAL A 184 -10.03 -5.42 -43.29
N THR A 185 -8.75 -5.75 -43.49
CA THR A 185 -8.13 -6.92 -42.86
C THR A 185 -7.54 -6.57 -41.52
N CYS A 186 -7.47 -7.54 -40.58
CA CYS A 186 -6.80 -7.35 -39.31
C CYS A 186 -5.34 -6.94 -39.49
N GLN A 187 -4.59 -7.62 -40.35
CA GLN A 187 -3.18 -7.34 -40.58
C GLN A 187 -2.91 -5.99 -41.25
N GLY A 188 -3.89 -5.40 -41.94
CA GLY A 188 -3.75 -4.09 -42.56
C GLY A 188 -4.21 -2.92 -41.68
N SER A 189 -5.23 -3.08 -40.86
CA SER A 189 -5.85 -2.03 -40.07
C SER A 189 -5.45 -2.02 -38.59
N VAL A 190 -5.28 -3.19 -37.94
CA VAL A 190 -4.95 -3.30 -36.52
C VAL A 190 -3.59 -2.68 -36.18
N PRO A 191 -2.50 -2.94 -36.95
CA PRO A 191 -1.23 -2.25 -36.69
C PRO A 191 -1.34 -0.74 -36.81
N ILE A 192 -2.09 -0.21 -37.78
CA ILE A 192 -2.32 1.24 -37.96
C ILE A 192 -3.01 1.83 -36.72
N ALA A 193 -4.04 1.16 -36.22
CA ALA A 193 -4.73 1.61 -35.01
C ALA A 193 -3.81 1.67 -33.79
N ILE A 194 -2.99 0.62 -33.57
CA ILE A 194 -2.05 0.55 -32.46
C ILE A 194 -0.94 1.61 -32.62
N MET A 195 -0.36 1.75 -33.80
CA MET A 195 0.67 2.76 -34.08
C MET A 195 0.13 4.18 -33.88
N SER A 196 -1.12 4.47 -34.26
CA SER A 196 -1.77 5.76 -34.04
C SER A 196 -1.86 6.11 -32.55
N TYR A 197 -2.08 5.11 -31.69
CA TYR A 197 -1.97 5.28 -30.24
C TYR A 197 -0.52 5.52 -29.78
N LEU A 198 0.44 4.73 -30.25
CA LEU A 198 1.83 4.77 -29.82
C LEU A 198 2.59 6.02 -30.28
N GLN A 199 2.30 6.54 -31.49
CA GLN A 199 3.02 7.64 -32.14
C GLN A 199 2.37 9.02 -31.95
N ARG A 200 1.24 9.11 -31.22
CA ARG A 200 0.59 10.39 -30.93
C ARG A 200 1.54 11.39 -30.21
N GLU A 201 1.47 12.65 -30.56
CA GLU A 201 2.32 13.71 -30.00
C GLU A 201 1.99 14.05 -28.52
N SER A 202 0.80 13.70 -28.03
CA SER A 202 0.31 14.08 -26.71
C SER A 202 -0.41 12.92 -26.04
N TYR A 203 -0.55 12.94 -24.72
CA TYR A 203 -1.28 11.92 -23.98
C TYR A 203 -2.81 11.95 -24.19
N ARG A 204 -3.38 13.02 -24.79
CA ARG A 204 -4.81 13.11 -25.06
C ARG A 204 -5.25 12.08 -26.10
N ALA A 205 -6.29 11.32 -25.80
CA ALA A 205 -6.85 10.29 -26.68
C ALA A 205 -7.36 10.88 -28.02
N GLU A 206 -7.85 12.13 -27.99
CA GLU A 206 -8.25 12.86 -29.20
C GLU A 206 -7.13 12.96 -30.22
N LYS A 207 -5.88 13.15 -29.79
CA LYS A 207 -4.72 13.23 -30.68
C LYS A 207 -4.43 11.89 -31.38
N ALA A 208 -4.55 10.79 -30.67
CA ALA A 208 -4.44 9.45 -31.25
C ALA A 208 -5.53 9.22 -32.31
N LEU A 209 -6.76 9.60 -31.98
CA LEU A 209 -7.89 9.46 -32.91
C LEU A 209 -7.72 10.32 -34.16
N ARG A 210 -7.28 11.58 -34.03
CA ARG A 210 -7.00 12.44 -35.17
C ARG A 210 -5.91 11.87 -36.08
N LEU A 211 -4.84 11.34 -35.50
CA LEU A 211 -3.79 10.66 -36.25
C LEU A 211 -4.34 9.45 -36.99
N ALA A 212 -5.14 8.59 -36.32
CA ALA A 212 -5.78 7.42 -36.91
C ALA A 212 -6.67 7.77 -38.11
N ILE A 213 -7.56 8.75 -37.98
CA ILE A 213 -8.45 9.22 -39.05
C ILE A 213 -7.65 9.84 -40.20
N SER A 214 -6.55 10.54 -39.93
CA SER A 214 -5.68 11.13 -40.97
C SER A 214 -4.96 10.08 -41.83
N MET A 215 -4.89 8.84 -41.36
CA MET A 215 -4.37 7.74 -42.19
C MET A 215 -5.31 7.39 -43.34
N GLY A 216 -6.59 7.70 -43.22
CA GLY A 216 -7.64 7.24 -44.15
C GLY A 216 -7.86 5.72 -44.02
N GLY A 217 -8.29 5.09 -45.12
CA GLY A 217 -8.64 3.67 -45.09
C GLY A 217 -10.03 3.45 -44.47
N ASP A 218 -10.18 2.40 -43.74
CA ASP A 218 -11.36 2.00 -42.96
C ASP A 218 -11.46 2.83 -41.70
N SER A 219 -11.80 4.12 -41.83
CA SER A 219 -11.55 5.17 -40.83
C SER A 219 -12.41 5.02 -39.57
N ASP A 220 -13.64 4.49 -39.65
CA ASP A 220 -14.50 4.21 -38.52
C ASP A 220 -13.93 3.06 -37.69
N THR A 221 -13.55 1.96 -38.32
CA THR A 221 -12.96 0.81 -37.62
C THR A 221 -11.57 1.11 -37.06
N ILE A 222 -10.67 1.79 -37.83
CA ILE A 222 -9.34 2.20 -37.32
C ILE A 222 -9.53 3.18 -36.16
N GLY A 223 -10.44 4.16 -36.33
CA GLY A 223 -10.80 5.11 -35.27
C GLY A 223 -11.37 4.45 -34.03
N CYS A 224 -12.30 3.49 -34.20
CA CYS A 224 -12.87 2.69 -33.12
C CYS A 224 -11.77 1.99 -32.30
N MET A 225 -10.88 1.23 -32.95
CA MET A 225 -9.81 0.48 -32.31
C MET A 225 -8.80 1.42 -31.61
N THR A 226 -8.40 2.51 -32.29
CA THR A 226 -7.45 3.47 -31.71
C THR A 226 -8.02 4.16 -30.48
N ALA A 227 -9.26 4.66 -30.58
CA ALA A 227 -9.89 5.37 -29.48
C ALA A 227 -10.31 4.42 -28.34
N ALA A 228 -10.52 3.12 -28.64
CA ALA A 228 -10.68 2.08 -27.62
C ALA A 228 -9.44 1.96 -26.73
N ILE A 229 -8.25 1.89 -27.33
CA ILE A 229 -6.98 1.83 -26.59
C ILE A 229 -6.72 3.16 -25.87
N ALA A 230 -6.82 4.27 -26.59
CA ALA A 230 -6.48 5.60 -26.04
C ALA A 230 -7.42 6.06 -24.92
N GLY A 231 -8.68 5.63 -24.95
CA GLY A 231 -9.69 5.94 -23.95
C GLY A 231 -9.84 4.87 -22.84
N ALA A 232 -8.96 3.88 -22.79
CA ALA A 232 -8.91 2.87 -21.71
C ALA A 232 -8.19 3.42 -20.48
N GLU A 233 -8.69 4.51 -19.91
CA GLU A 233 -8.25 5.10 -18.66
C GLU A 233 -9.35 4.94 -17.61
N GLU A 234 -9.05 5.21 -16.35
CA GLU A 234 -10.08 5.20 -15.30
C GLU A 234 -11.29 6.03 -15.70
N LEU A 235 -12.48 5.53 -15.45
CA LEU A 235 -13.77 6.08 -15.89
C LEU A 235 -13.97 7.57 -15.58
N ASN A 236 -13.29 8.10 -14.55
CA ASN A 236 -13.37 9.49 -14.15
C ASN A 236 -12.49 10.43 -14.98
N THR A 237 -11.63 9.92 -15.86
CA THR A 237 -10.66 10.71 -16.64
C THR A 237 -11.04 10.87 -18.11
N ILE A 238 -12.14 10.25 -18.58
CA ILE A 238 -12.54 10.29 -20.01
C ILE A 238 -12.77 11.73 -20.51
N GLY A 239 -13.23 12.64 -19.66
CA GLY A 239 -13.36 14.06 -19.96
C GLY A 239 -12.01 14.79 -20.16
N ALA A 240 -10.90 14.22 -19.66
CA ALA A 240 -9.55 14.70 -19.96
C ALA A 240 -9.00 14.08 -21.26
N ALA A 241 -9.51 12.89 -21.65
CA ALA A 241 -9.09 12.17 -22.85
C ALA A 241 -9.69 12.75 -24.15
N PHE A 242 -10.98 13.13 -24.11
CA PHE A 242 -11.72 13.71 -25.21
C PHE A 242 -12.39 15.03 -24.79
N ASP A 243 -12.71 15.90 -25.76
CA ASP A 243 -13.50 17.10 -25.51
C ASP A 243 -14.94 16.75 -25.11
N ASN A 244 -15.43 17.34 -24.01
CA ASN A 244 -16.78 17.10 -23.49
C ASN A 244 -17.88 17.36 -24.53
N VAL A 245 -17.72 18.37 -25.40
CA VAL A 245 -18.67 18.66 -26.47
C VAL A 245 -18.73 17.51 -27.49
N ALA A 246 -17.60 16.92 -27.83
CA ALA A 246 -17.53 15.75 -28.72
C ALA A 246 -18.17 14.52 -28.05
N ILE A 247 -17.94 14.31 -26.76
CA ILE A 247 -18.55 13.21 -25.99
C ILE A 247 -20.08 13.35 -26.01
N GLU A 248 -20.62 14.54 -25.67
CA GLU A 248 -22.06 14.79 -25.62
C GLU A 248 -22.71 14.60 -27.00
N LYS A 249 -22.07 15.13 -28.07
CA LYS A 249 -22.56 14.92 -29.45
C LYS A 249 -22.61 13.44 -29.82
N CYS A 250 -21.59 12.65 -29.51
CA CYS A 250 -21.55 11.23 -29.80
C CYS A 250 -22.62 10.47 -29.00
N ARG A 251 -22.77 10.76 -27.71
CA ARG A 251 -23.84 10.15 -26.89
C ARG A 251 -25.25 10.47 -27.42
N ALA A 252 -25.47 11.69 -27.88
CA ALA A 252 -26.75 12.11 -28.46
C ALA A 252 -27.11 11.43 -29.78
N LEU A 253 -26.13 10.86 -30.49
CA LEU A 253 -26.33 10.08 -31.71
C LEU A 253 -26.71 8.62 -31.45
N LEU A 254 -26.60 8.13 -30.22
CA LEU A 254 -26.94 6.77 -29.85
C LEU A 254 -28.45 6.66 -29.52
N PRO A 255 -29.15 5.62 -30.03
CA PRO A 255 -30.44 5.21 -29.50
C PRO A 255 -30.35 4.89 -27.99
N THR A 256 -31.46 5.14 -27.27
CA THR A 256 -31.53 4.98 -25.83
C THR A 256 -31.14 3.58 -25.31
N ASP A 257 -31.46 2.52 -26.04
CA ASP A 257 -31.12 1.16 -25.67
C ASP A 257 -29.62 0.83 -25.87
N LEU A 258 -28.98 1.38 -26.88
CA LEU A 258 -27.52 1.27 -27.05
C LEU A 258 -26.78 2.07 -25.98
N LEU A 259 -27.31 3.25 -25.66
CA LEU A 259 -26.77 4.08 -24.59
C LEU A 259 -26.91 3.39 -23.21
N ASP A 260 -28.08 2.74 -22.97
CA ASP A 260 -28.32 1.95 -21.74
C ASP A 260 -27.31 0.80 -21.59
N ILE A 261 -27.00 0.08 -22.65
CA ILE A 261 -25.98 -0.99 -22.61
C ILE A 261 -24.61 -0.41 -22.28
N ASN A 262 -24.22 0.73 -22.88
CA ASN A 262 -22.98 1.40 -22.57
C ASN A 262 -22.89 1.78 -21.08
N ASP A 263 -23.92 2.48 -20.60
CA ASP A 263 -23.91 3.01 -19.22
C ASP A 263 -23.97 1.88 -18.17
N ARG A 264 -24.69 0.81 -18.47
CA ARG A 264 -24.72 -0.41 -17.65
C ARG A 264 -23.38 -1.14 -17.64
N PHE A 265 -22.69 -1.23 -18.78
CA PHE A 265 -21.38 -1.86 -18.83
C PHE A 265 -20.32 -1.04 -18.09
N GLU A 266 -20.33 0.29 -18.23
CA GLU A 266 -19.43 1.16 -17.46
C GLU A 266 -19.67 1.04 -15.96
N ALA A 267 -20.94 0.99 -15.54
CA ALA A 267 -21.28 0.73 -14.14
C ALA A 267 -20.87 -0.69 -13.68
N PHE A 268 -20.95 -1.69 -14.57
CA PHE A 268 -20.60 -3.07 -14.29
C PHE A 268 -19.11 -3.25 -14.04
N ILE A 269 -18.26 -2.66 -14.87
CA ILE A 269 -16.79 -2.76 -14.68
C ILE A 269 -16.24 -1.84 -13.57
N SER A 270 -16.98 -0.81 -13.16
CA SER A 270 -16.55 0.15 -12.15
C SER A 270 -17.05 -0.16 -10.75
N ARG A 271 -17.98 -1.10 -10.58
CA ARG A 271 -18.66 -1.37 -9.31
C ARG A 271 -18.97 -2.86 -9.13
N PRO A 272 -18.83 -3.38 -7.91
CA PRO A 272 -19.15 -4.78 -7.63
C PRO A 272 -20.64 -5.11 -7.78
N LEU A 273 -21.52 -4.13 -7.54
CA LEU A 273 -22.95 -4.15 -7.88
C LEU A 273 -23.41 -2.73 -8.26
N TYR A 274 -24.51 -2.64 -9.03
CA TYR A 274 -25.06 -1.35 -9.44
C TYR A 274 -25.38 -0.41 -8.27
N GLN A 275 -25.93 -0.95 -7.19
CA GLN A 275 -26.22 -0.22 -5.96
C GLN A 275 -25.08 -0.35 -4.95
N SER A 276 -23.90 0.15 -5.32
CA SER A 276 -22.73 0.22 -4.46
C SER A 276 -22.04 1.58 -4.60
N TYR A 277 -21.26 1.93 -3.59
CA TYR A 277 -20.38 3.10 -3.61
C TYR A 277 -19.02 2.74 -2.99
N TYR A 278 -17.98 3.32 -3.55
CA TYR A 278 -16.61 3.16 -3.11
C TYR A 278 -16.33 4.13 -1.96
N LEU A 279 -15.54 3.70 -0.99
CA LEU A 279 -15.20 4.52 0.17
C LEU A 279 -13.76 5.01 0.11
N ASN A 280 -12.80 4.08 0.15
CA ASN A 280 -11.36 4.31 0.07
C ASN A 280 -10.63 2.96 0.13
N GLY A 281 -9.39 2.93 -0.37
CA GLY A 281 -8.56 1.71 -0.27
C GLY A 281 -9.21 0.50 -0.91
N SER A 282 -9.78 -0.38 -0.10
CA SER A 282 -10.33 -1.67 -0.53
C SER A 282 -11.79 -1.90 -0.13
N LEU A 283 -12.55 -0.86 0.27
CA LEU A 283 -13.89 -1.01 0.88
C LEU A 283 -15.02 -0.48 -0.01
N TYR A 284 -16.05 -1.33 -0.23
CA TYR A 284 -17.31 -1.00 -0.90
C TYR A 284 -18.51 -1.13 0.04
N ALA A 285 -19.38 -0.12 0.07
CA ALA A 285 -20.65 -0.14 0.78
C ALA A 285 -21.81 -0.36 -0.19
N CYS A 286 -22.72 -1.30 0.11
CA CYS A 286 -23.53 -1.90 -0.93
C CYS A 286 -24.87 -2.45 -0.46
N GLU A 287 -25.70 -2.86 -1.44
CA GLU A 287 -26.93 -3.64 -1.20
C GLU A 287 -26.65 -5.16 -1.06
N TYR A 288 -27.67 -5.91 -0.65
CA TYR A 288 -27.61 -7.36 -0.50
C TYR A 288 -27.29 -8.08 -1.82
N PRO A 289 -26.25 -8.93 -1.88
CA PRO A 289 -25.83 -9.58 -3.11
C PRO A 289 -26.67 -10.82 -3.45
N GLY A 290 -27.40 -11.40 -2.49
CA GLY A 290 -28.29 -12.55 -2.74
C GLY A 290 -29.54 -12.15 -3.54
N ASP A 291 -30.28 -13.17 -3.97
CA ASP A 291 -31.55 -13.00 -4.70
C ASP A 291 -32.52 -14.16 -4.39
N LYS A 292 -33.83 -13.95 -4.60
CA LYS A 292 -34.83 -15.00 -4.50
C LYS A 292 -34.62 -16.08 -5.58
N ASN A 293 -34.17 -15.65 -6.76
CA ASN A 293 -33.72 -16.53 -7.85
C ASN A 293 -32.25 -16.86 -7.65
N GLU A 294 -31.95 -18.14 -7.48
CA GLU A 294 -30.58 -18.64 -7.21
C GLU A 294 -29.62 -18.39 -8.37
N GLU A 295 -30.10 -18.49 -9.62
CA GLU A 295 -29.26 -18.21 -10.80
C GLU A 295 -28.90 -16.73 -10.91
N VAL A 296 -29.78 -15.83 -10.47
CA VAL A 296 -29.47 -14.40 -10.37
C VAL A 296 -28.44 -14.15 -9.26
N ALA A 297 -28.60 -14.80 -8.09
CA ALA A 297 -27.64 -14.70 -7.00
C ALA A 297 -26.25 -15.22 -7.42
N LYS A 298 -26.17 -16.36 -8.10
CA LYS A 298 -24.93 -16.93 -8.63
C LYS A 298 -24.19 -15.96 -9.55
N ARG A 299 -24.91 -15.34 -10.50
CA ARG A 299 -24.32 -14.36 -11.44
C ARG A 299 -23.78 -13.14 -10.69
N LYS A 300 -24.55 -12.59 -9.75
CA LYS A 300 -24.09 -11.46 -8.92
C LYS A 300 -22.81 -11.80 -8.16
N ILE A 301 -22.80 -12.95 -7.47
CA ILE A 301 -21.63 -13.41 -6.71
C ILE A 301 -20.43 -13.67 -7.64
N ALA A 302 -20.63 -14.33 -8.78
CA ALA A 302 -19.56 -14.57 -9.74
C ALA A 302 -18.94 -13.26 -10.24
N HIS A 303 -19.76 -12.25 -10.56
CA HIS A 303 -19.27 -10.92 -10.93
C HIS A 303 -18.51 -10.25 -9.79
N MET A 304 -19.00 -10.29 -8.55
CA MET A 304 -18.31 -9.69 -7.39
C MET A 304 -16.95 -10.33 -7.13
N ILE A 305 -16.87 -11.66 -7.27
CA ILE A 305 -15.61 -12.40 -7.12
C ILE A 305 -14.65 -12.02 -8.26
N HIS A 306 -15.15 -11.95 -9.50
CA HIS A 306 -14.38 -11.46 -10.64
C HIS A 306 -13.90 -10.02 -10.42
N PHE A 307 -14.74 -9.15 -9.87
CA PHE A 307 -14.38 -7.78 -9.51
C PHE A 307 -13.29 -7.68 -8.43
N GLY A 308 -12.97 -8.79 -7.73
CA GLY A 308 -11.94 -8.85 -6.70
C GLY A 308 -12.46 -8.79 -5.26
N ILE A 309 -13.77 -8.94 -5.02
CA ILE A 309 -14.31 -9.02 -3.66
C ILE A 309 -13.88 -10.34 -3.01
N LYS A 310 -13.14 -10.27 -1.90
CA LYS A 310 -12.70 -11.44 -1.12
C LYS A 310 -13.29 -11.47 0.29
N HIS A 311 -13.79 -10.36 0.82
CA HIS A 311 -14.32 -10.26 2.18
C HIS A 311 -15.75 -9.73 2.17
N PHE A 312 -16.69 -10.49 2.73
CA PHE A 312 -18.10 -10.13 2.81
C PHE A 312 -18.51 -9.88 4.25
N ILE A 313 -19.09 -8.71 4.54
CA ILE A 313 -19.65 -8.32 5.82
C ILE A 313 -21.15 -8.12 5.67
N ASP A 314 -21.91 -9.04 6.25
CA ASP A 314 -23.36 -9.08 6.19
C ASP A 314 -23.97 -8.49 7.46
N LEU A 315 -24.64 -7.35 7.34
CA LEU A 315 -25.27 -6.66 8.44
C LEU A 315 -26.75 -7.09 8.67
N THR A 316 -27.24 -8.11 7.95
CA THR A 316 -28.62 -8.60 8.11
C THR A 316 -28.72 -9.59 9.24
N GLU A 317 -29.93 -9.68 9.84
CA GLU A 317 -30.25 -10.72 10.84
C GLU A 317 -30.34 -12.11 10.19
N ASP A 318 -30.15 -13.13 10.99
CA ASP A 318 -30.28 -14.51 10.49
C ASP A 318 -31.74 -14.81 10.11
N GLY A 319 -31.91 -15.38 8.92
CA GLY A 319 -33.24 -15.66 8.37
C GLY A 319 -34.00 -14.47 7.79
N GLU A 320 -33.48 -13.24 7.86
CA GLU A 320 -34.08 -12.04 7.24
C GLU A 320 -34.17 -12.17 5.71
N LEU A 321 -33.13 -12.67 5.09
CA LEU A 321 -33.03 -12.86 3.63
C LEU A 321 -32.51 -14.25 3.28
N ARG A 322 -32.76 -14.71 2.05
CA ARG A 322 -32.21 -15.99 1.56
C ARG A 322 -30.69 -15.91 1.50
N SER A 323 -30.00 -16.73 2.31
CA SER A 323 -28.54 -16.72 2.39
C SER A 323 -27.88 -17.03 1.04
N TYR A 324 -26.83 -16.28 0.69
CA TYR A 324 -25.96 -16.51 -0.45
C TYR A 324 -24.62 -17.15 -0.06
N ARG A 325 -24.37 -17.38 1.24
CA ARG A 325 -23.08 -17.89 1.77
C ARG A 325 -22.62 -19.16 1.08
N HIS A 326 -23.55 -20.06 0.73
CA HIS A 326 -23.26 -21.32 0.07
C HIS A 326 -22.77 -21.17 -1.38
N LEU A 327 -22.89 -19.97 -1.98
CA LEU A 327 -22.41 -19.63 -3.32
C LEU A 327 -20.99 -19.09 -3.33
N LEU A 328 -20.42 -18.77 -2.14
CA LEU A 328 -19.08 -18.22 -2.02
C LEU A 328 -18.02 -19.31 -2.25
N PRO A 329 -16.99 -19.08 -3.07
CA PRO A 329 -15.92 -20.03 -3.30
C PRO A 329 -15.01 -20.17 -2.08
N LYS A 330 -14.17 -21.21 -2.08
CA LYS A 330 -13.12 -21.36 -1.06
C LYS A 330 -12.13 -20.19 -1.13
N GLY A 331 -11.70 -19.71 0.04
CA GLY A 331 -10.77 -18.59 0.14
C GLY A 331 -11.44 -17.22 0.26
N VAL A 332 -12.78 -17.18 0.16
CA VAL A 332 -13.56 -15.95 0.42
C VAL A 332 -14.02 -15.93 1.86
N THR A 333 -13.76 -14.83 2.55
CA THR A 333 -14.18 -14.62 3.94
C THR A 333 -15.63 -14.12 4.00
N TYR A 334 -16.42 -14.68 4.91
CA TYR A 334 -17.77 -14.21 5.18
C TYR A 334 -17.94 -14.02 6.70
N MET A 335 -18.33 -12.80 7.07
CA MET A 335 -18.66 -12.45 8.45
C MET A 335 -20.07 -11.87 8.52
N ARG A 336 -20.82 -12.25 9.58
CA ARG A 336 -22.11 -11.63 9.88
C ARG A 336 -22.01 -10.77 11.14
N PHE A 337 -22.49 -9.53 11.04
CA PHE A 337 -22.66 -8.60 12.14
C PHE A 337 -24.11 -8.12 12.15
N PRO A 338 -25.02 -8.85 12.82
CA PRO A 338 -26.44 -8.61 12.68
C PRO A 338 -26.87 -7.30 13.35
N ILE A 339 -27.62 -6.48 12.60
CA ILE A 339 -28.27 -5.28 13.07
C ILE A 339 -29.76 -5.39 12.73
N PRO A 340 -30.69 -5.16 13.67
CA PRO A 340 -32.13 -5.18 13.40
C PRO A 340 -32.52 -4.25 12.23
N ASP A 341 -33.49 -4.65 11.41
CA ASP A 341 -33.90 -3.82 10.27
C ASP A 341 -34.41 -2.46 10.75
N CYS A 342 -33.94 -1.38 10.12
CA CYS A 342 -34.14 0.00 10.56
C CYS A 342 -33.56 0.33 11.95
N GLY A 343 -32.90 -0.60 12.63
CA GLY A 343 -32.32 -0.43 13.96
C GLY A 343 -30.86 0.05 13.93
N VAL A 344 -30.24 0.01 15.11
CA VAL A 344 -28.86 0.39 15.36
C VAL A 344 -28.05 -0.81 15.91
N PRO A 345 -26.72 -0.80 15.85
CA PRO A 345 -25.87 -1.81 16.48
C PRO A 345 -26.13 -1.93 18.00
N GLU A 346 -25.81 -3.11 18.54
CA GLU A 346 -26.03 -3.41 19.97
C GLU A 346 -25.24 -2.47 20.91
N SER A 347 -23.99 -2.14 20.57
CA SER A 347 -23.16 -1.25 21.35
C SER A 347 -22.10 -0.54 20.50
N ILE A 348 -21.51 0.54 21.01
CA ILE A 348 -20.38 1.23 20.40
C ILE A 348 -19.13 0.35 20.43
N GLU A 349 -18.97 -0.42 21.49
CA GLU A 349 -17.84 -1.34 21.66
C GLU A 349 -17.86 -2.44 20.58
N SER A 350 -19.02 -3.02 20.28
CA SER A 350 -19.18 -4.02 19.21
C SER A 350 -18.87 -3.43 17.82
N VAL A 351 -19.22 -2.17 17.58
CA VAL A 351 -18.89 -1.45 16.33
C VAL A 351 -17.40 -1.19 16.22
N ASN A 352 -16.71 -0.85 17.31
CA ASN A 352 -15.25 -0.69 17.30
C ASN A 352 -14.55 -1.99 16.91
N LEU A 353 -14.96 -3.13 17.47
CA LEU A 353 -14.43 -4.44 17.10
C LEU A 353 -14.70 -4.80 15.62
N LEU A 354 -15.85 -4.40 15.09
CA LEU A 354 -16.15 -4.58 13.67
C LEU A 354 -15.26 -3.72 12.81
N ILE A 355 -15.02 -2.46 13.20
CA ILE A 355 -14.13 -1.54 12.45
C ILE A 355 -12.69 -2.04 12.49
N ASP A 356 -12.19 -2.53 13.65
CA ASP A 356 -10.87 -3.16 13.74
C ASP A 356 -10.76 -4.33 12.72
N ARG A 357 -11.84 -5.13 12.59
CA ARG A 357 -11.88 -6.23 11.62
C ARG A 357 -11.97 -5.79 10.17
N ILE A 358 -12.59 -4.64 9.88
CA ILE A 358 -12.58 -4.03 8.55
C ILE A 358 -11.17 -3.56 8.21
N GLU A 359 -10.47 -2.93 9.16
CA GLU A 359 -9.08 -2.49 9.00
C GLU A 359 -8.15 -3.71 8.77
N ASP A 360 -8.33 -4.82 9.48
CA ASP A 360 -7.60 -6.08 9.22
C ASP A 360 -7.81 -6.57 7.78
N PHE A 361 -9.03 -6.48 7.24
CA PHE A 361 -9.33 -6.89 5.87
C PHE A 361 -8.72 -5.94 4.83
N GLU A 362 -8.54 -4.66 5.15
CA GLU A 362 -7.86 -3.70 4.25
C GLU A 362 -6.36 -4.01 4.09
N GLU A 363 -5.74 -4.68 5.07
CA GLU A 363 -4.36 -5.17 5.00
C GLU A 363 -4.24 -6.51 4.22
N MET A 364 -5.36 -7.17 3.91
CA MET A 364 -5.41 -8.45 3.19
C MET A 364 -5.65 -8.23 1.69
N GLU A 365 -5.31 -9.24 0.89
CA GLU A 365 -5.55 -9.20 -0.56
C GLU A 365 -7.04 -9.19 -0.92
N GLY A 366 -7.47 -8.26 -1.77
CA GLY A 366 -8.82 -8.16 -2.31
C GLY A 366 -9.67 -7.07 -1.68
N TYR A 367 -10.88 -6.91 -2.20
CA TYR A 367 -11.79 -5.88 -1.72
C TYR A 367 -12.75 -6.42 -0.64
N THR A 368 -13.12 -5.55 0.29
CA THR A 368 -14.14 -5.78 1.31
C THR A 368 -15.50 -5.24 0.86
N TYR A 369 -16.54 -6.04 1.01
CA TYR A 369 -17.91 -5.71 0.64
C TYR A 369 -18.80 -5.72 1.87
N ILE A 370 -19.21 -4.53 2.34
CA ILE A 370 -20.12 -4.40 3.48
C ILE A 370 -21.54 -4.07 3.01
N HIS A 371 -22.52 -4.80 3.49
CA HIS A 371 -23.89 -4.62 3.03
C HIS A 371 -24.93 -4.90 4.09
N CYS A 372 -26.09 -4.29 3.94
CA CYS A 372 -27.34 -4.72 4.56
C CYS A 372 -28.33 -5.16 3.47
N ARG A 373 -29.64 -4.97 3.68
CA ARG A 373 -30.63 -5.25 2.62
C ARG A 373 -30.55 -4.25 1.46
N GLY A 374 -30.54 -2.96 1.76
CA GLY A 374 -30.61 -1.90 0.77
C GLY A 374 -29.32 -1.10 0.58
N GLY A 375 -28.31 -1.31 1.40
CA GLY A 375 -27.06 -0.55 1.35
C GLY A 375 -27.19 0.89 1.90
N VAL A 376 -28.24 1.23 2.60
CA VAL A 376 -28.57 2.61 2.99
C VAL A 376 -28.53 2.83 4.51
N GLY A 377 -29.41 2.20 5.29
CA GLY A 377 -29.55 2.44 6.73
C GLY A 377 -28.42 1.83 7.56
N ARG A 378 -28.50 0.52 7.82
CA ARG A 378 -27.49 -0.22 8.62
C ARG A 378 -26.08 -0.08 8.06
N THR A 379 -25.92 -0.23 6.74
CA THR A 379 -24.64 -0.01 6.06
C THR A 379 -24.15 1.41 6.29
N GLY A 380 -25.00 2.43 6.06
CA GLY A 380 -24.65 3.82 6.31
C GLY A 380 -24.26 4.10 7.76
N THR A 381 -24.91 3.41 8.74
CA THR A 381 -24.55 3.56 10.15
C THR A 381 -23.13 3.10 10.43
N ILE A 382 -22.75 1.92 9.94
CA ILE A 382 -21.38 1.40 10.14
C ILE A 382 -20.37 2.28 9.39
N ILE A 383 -20.66 2.68 8.15
CA ILE A 383 -19.75 3.56 7.38
C ILE A 383 -19.62 4.93 8.04
N GLY A 384 -20.71 5.49 8.60
CA GLY A 384 -20.63 6.72 9.37
C GLY A 384 -19.73 6.60 10.60
N CYS A 385 -19.80 5.49 11.33
CA CYS A 385 -18.90 5.22 12.45
C CYS A 385 -17.44 5.01 12.01
N LEU A 386 -17.20 4.31 10.89
CA LEU A 386 -15.86 4.15 10.31
C LEU A 386 -15.26 5.52 9.96
N LYS A 387 -16.01 6.38 9.25
CA LYS A 387 -15.56 7.74 8.89
C LYS A 387 -15.37 8.63 10.10
N ALA A 388 -16.19 8.49 11.14
CA ALA A 388 -15.99 9.18 12.41
C ALA A 388 -14.65 8.79 13.06
N ARG A 389 -14.25 7.51 12.98
CA ARG A 389 -12.99 7.01 13.51
C ARG A 389 -11.79 7.47 12.65
N GLU A 390 -11.89 7.41 11.34
CA GLU A 390 -10.84 7.87 10.41
C GLU A 390 -10.56 9.38 10.51
N LEU A 391 -11.62 10.20 10.58
CA LEU A 391 -11.53 11.65 10.56
C LEU A 391 -11.37 12.26 11.95
N PHE A 392 -11.29 11.43 12.98
CA PHE A 392 -11.13 11.94 14.34
C PHE A 392 -9.79 12.70 14.47
N GLY A 393 -9.86 13.93 14.99
CA GLY A 393 -8.71 14.83 15.12
C GLY A 393 -8.64 15.93 14.06
N TYR A 394 -9.41 15.83 12.97
CA TYR A 394 -9.64 16.98 12.09
C TYR A 394 -10.63 17.95 12.73
N LYS A 395 -10.30 19.25 12.74
CA LYS A 395 -11.22 20.29 13.27
C LYS A 395 -12.39 20.49 12.29
N ASP A 396 -13.60 20.56 12.85
CA ASP A 396 -14.81 21.02 12.16
C ASP A 396 -15.31 20.13 10.99
N PHE A 397 -15.32 18.80 11.12
CA PHE A 397 -15.98 17.93 10.15
C PHE A 397 -17.38 17.51 10.60
N ASP A 398 -18.32 17.49 9.67
CA ASP A 398 -19.63 16.88 9.83
C ASP A 398 -19.61 15.46 9.25
N VAL A 399 -19.57 14.45 10.13
CA VAL A 399 -19.51 13.04 9.75
C VAL A 399 -20.69 12.61 8.88
N LEU A 400 -21.88 13.17 9.09
CA LEU A 400 -23.05 12.85 8.28
C LEU A 400 -22.96 13.49 6.89
N GLN A 401 -22.37 14.68 6.77
CA GLN A 401 -22.10 15.28 5.48
C GLN A 401 -21.06 14.46 4.68
N VAL A 402 -19.98 14.02 5.34
CA VAL A 402 -18.97 13.16 4.72
C VAL A 402 -19.58 11.84 4.26
N LEU A 403 -20.33 11.15 5.13
CA LEU A 403 -21.03 9.91 4.77
C LEU A 403 -21.93 10.11 3.53
N ARG A 404 -22.69 11.19 3.49
CA ARG A 404 -23.60 11.49 2.39
C ARG A 404 -22.89 11.84 1.09
N SER A 405 -21.71 12.42 1.15
CA SER A 405 -20.90 12.68 -0.04
C SER A 405 -20.49 11.38 -0.73
N PHE A 406 -20.03 10.36 0.01
CA PHE A 406 -19.76 9.03 -0.54
C PHE A 406 -21.03 8.35 -1.06
N PHE A 407 -22.12 8.41 -0.31
CA PHE A 407 -23.40 7.82 -0.71
C PHE A 407 -23.98 8.45 -1.98
N SER A 408 -23.62 9.70 -2.32
CA SER A 408 -24.11 10.36 -3.53
C SER A 408 -23.76 9.61 -4.81
N ASP A 409 -22.72 8.79 -4.80
CA ASP A 409 -22.31 7.94 -5.93
C ASP A 409 -23.23 6.72 -6.14
N MET A 410 -24.02 6.36 -5.15
CA MET A 410 -24.98 5.27 -5.24
C MET A 410 -26.25 5.75 -5.97
N PRO A 411 -26.73 5.06 -7.02
CA PRO A 411 -27.94 5.48 -7.76
C PRO A 411 -29.16 5.72 -6.89
N LYS A 412 -29.35 4.98 -5.79
CA LYS A 412 -30.43 5.20 -4.82
C LYS A 412 -30.38 6.55 -4.12
N SER A 413 -29.24 7.24 -4.10
CA SER A 413 -29.09 8.55 -3.48
C SER A 413 -30.03 9.62 -4.05
N ALA A 414 -30.43 9.45 -5.30
CA ALA A 414 -31.43 10.30 -5.97
C ALA A 414 -32.80 10.33 -5.23
N HIS A 415 -33.11 9.27 -4.46
CA HIS A 415 -34.42 9.09 -3.82
C HIS A 415 -34.34 8.66 -2.35
N ARG A 416 -33.16 8.37 -1.84
CA ARG A 416 -32.92 7.90 -0.47
C ARG A 416 -31.81 8.70 0.18
N ARG A 417 -31.87 8.83 1.49
CA ARG A 417 -30.86 9.48 2.33
C ARG A 417 -30.23 8.45 3.25
N THR A 418 -28.92 8.54 3.47
CA THR A 418 -28.18 7.69 4.42
C THR A 418 -27.78 8.48 5.66
N PRO A 419 -27.86 7.86 6.85
CA PRO A 419 -28.61 6.64 7.15
C PRO A 419 -30.14 6.88 7.06
N ASP A 420 -30.92 5.78 7.13
CA ASP A 420 -32.38 5.83 6.91
C ASP A 420 -33.16 6.47 8.05
N THR A 421 -32.70 6.32 9.29
CA THR A 421 -33.46 6.72 10.48
C THR A 421 -32.71 7.72 11.36
N SER A 422 -33.45 8.53 12.12
CA SER A 422 -32.86 9.48 13.08
C SER A 422 -32.12 8.77 14.23
N GLU A 423 -32.53 7.56 14.58
CA GLU A 423 -31.82 6.74 15.59
C GLU A 423 -30.45 6.32 15.10
N GLN A 424 -30.34 5.97 13.83
CA GLN A 424 -29.08 5.66 13.18
C GLN A 424 -28.16 6.90 13.06
N GLU A 425 -28.70 8.06 12.70
CA GLU A 425 -27.96 9.33 12.72
C GLU A 425 -27.43 9.64 14.13
N LYS A 426 -28.30 9.50 15.14
CA LYS A 426 -27.93 9.70 16.54
C LYS A 426 -26.83 8.74 16.98
N PHE A 427 -26.92 7.48 16.60
CA PHE A 427 -25.90 6.49 16.94
C PHE A 427 -24.53 6.88 16.39
N ILE A 428 -24.45 7.37 15.13
CA ILE A 428 -23.20 7.85 14.53
C ILE A 428 -22.65 9.06 15.31
N ILE A 429 -23.52 10.00 15.71
CA ILE A 429 -23.12 11.19 16.48
C ILE A 429 -22.60 10.78 17.87
N ASP A 430 -23.33 9.88 18.56
CA ASP A 430 -22.94 9.37 19.88
C ASP A 430 -21.61 8.59 19.79
N PHE A 431 -21.42 7.80 18.70
CA PHE A 431 -20.17 7.11 18.40
C PHE A 431 -19.04 8.13 18.21
N THR A 432 -19.24 9.18 17.41
CA THR A 432 -18.23 10.24 17.15
C THR A 432 -17.75 10.89 18.44
N GLN A 433 -18.67 11.17 19.37
CA GLN A 433 -18.34 11.77 20.67
C GLN A 433 -17.54 10.81 21.58
N LYS A 434 -17.86 9.50 21.53
CA LYS A 434 -17.17 8.48 22.35
C LYS A 434 -15.83 8.03 21.76
N VAL A 435 -15.71 7.95 20.44
CA VAL A 435 -14.44 7.66 19.75
C VAL A 435 -13.40 8.71 20.04
N GLY A 436 -13.84 9.97 20.26
CA GLY A 436 -12.98 11.04 20.75
C GLY A 436 -12.21 10.67 22.01
N ASN A 437 -12.86 10.00 22.93
CA ASN A 437 -12.26 9.55 24.16
C ASN A 437 -11.39 8.29 23.98
N HIS A 438 -11.71 7.43 23.01
CA HIS A 438 -11.00 6.17 22.79
C HIS A 438 -9.71 6.35 21.94
N LYS A 439 -9.75 7.17 20.88
CA LYS A 439 -8.55 7.51 20.09
C LYS A 439 -7.55 8.39 20.87
N ASN A 440 -8.01 9.29 21.72
CA ASN A 440 -7.10 10.01 22.61
C ASN A 440 -6.36 9.05 23.55
N THR A 441 -7.06 8.02 24.05
CA THR A 441 -6.44 6.99 24.90
C THR A 441 -5.43 6.13 24.14
N GLN A 442 -5.72 5.71 22.92
CA GLN A 442 -4.81 4.91 22.09
C GLN A 442 -3.65 5.77 21.54
N LYS A 443 -3.90 7.00 21.14
CA LYS A 443 -2.88 7.98 20.78
C LYS A 443 -1.91 8.19 21.91
N ASP A 444 -2.44 8.41 23.12
CA ASP A 444 -1.63 8.63 24.32
C ASP A 444 -0.83 7.38 24.69
N ILE A 445 -1.42 6.18 24.52
CA ILE A 445 -0.73 4.89 24.77
C ILE A 445 0.43 4.67 23.79
N ILE A 446 0.23 4.81 22.48
CA ILE A 446 1.29 4.61 21.48
C ILE A 446 2.41 5.63 21.66
N LEU A 447 2.08 6.90 21.86
CA LEU A 447 3.09 7.93 22.13
C LEU A 447 3.86 7.66 23.43
N ASP A 448 3.17 7.22 24.47
CA ASP A 448 3.77 6.83 25.75
C ASP A 448 4.71 5.63 25.58
N SER A 449 4.29 4.61 24.83
CA SER A 449 5.13 3.44 24.48
C SER A 449 6.34 3.81 23.63
N ILE A 450 6.20 4.73 22.65
CA ILE A 450 7.33 5.24 21.85
C ILE A 450 8.34 5.97 22.74
N LYS A 451 7.87 6.85 23.61
CA LYS A 451 8.72 7.55 24.59
C LYS A 451 9.38 6.57 25.55
N GLY A 452 8.59 5.60 26.05
CA GLY A 452 9.07 4.55 26.92
C GLY A 452 10.18 3.71 26.31
N CYS A 453 10.00 3.28 25.06
CA CYS A 453 10.97 2.53 24.28
C CYS A 453 12.33 3.24 24.22
N LEU A 454 12.36 4.48 23.77
CA LEU A 454 13.62 5.22 23.60
C LEU A 454 14.24 5.60 24.95
N MET A 455 13.43 5.99 25.92
CA MET A 455 13.93 6.40 27.26
C MET A 455 14.48 5.23 28.06
N ALA A 456 13.81 4.07 28.05
CA ALA A 456 14.31 2.90 28.75
C ALA A 456 15.48 2.23 28.00
N GLY A 457 15.51 2.30 26.68
CA GLY A 457 16.68 1.91 25.91
C GLY A 457 17.91 2.73 26.30
N ALA A 458 17.79 4.05 26.33
CA ALA A 458 18.87 4.93 26.77
C ALA A 458 19.23 4.73 28.26
N ALA A 459 18.26 4.38 29.10
CA ALA A 459 18.55 4.08 30.53
C ALA A 459 19.26 2.73 30.67
N GLY A 460 18.91 1.72 29.86
CA GLY A 460 19.60 0.42 29.85
C GLY A 460 21.04 0.55 29.36
N ASP A 461 21.25 1.29 28.24
CA ASP A 461 22.57 1.69 27.77
C ASP A 461 23.39 2.38 28.88
N ALA A 462 22.86 3.44 29.48
CA ALA A 462 23.55 4.18 30.51
C ALA A 462 23.85 3.37 31.79
N LEU A 463 23.05 2.33 32.12
CA LEU A 463 23.31 1.42 33.21
C LEU A 463 24.43 0.43 32.88
N GLY A 464 24.42 -0.10 31.61
CA GLY A 464 25.39 -1.09 31.11
C GLY A 464 26.76 -0.48 30.77
N TYR A 465 26.82 0.76 30.26
CA TYR A 465 28.02 1.40 29.77
C TYR A 465 29.23 1.38 30.76
N PRO A 466 29.06 1.64 32.08
CA PRO A 466 30.17 1.56 33.03
C PRO A 466 30.73 0.16 33.26
N VAL A 467 30.06 -0.90 32.78
CA VAL A 467 30.40 -2.31 33.01
C VAL A 467 30.62 -3.10 31.73
N GLU A 468 30.49 -2.49 30.54
CA GLU A 468 30.59 -3.07 29.21
C GLU A 468 31.78 -4.03 29.01
N PHE A 469 32.93 -3.69 29.51
CA PHE A 469 34.17 -4.49 29.35
C PHE A 469 34.58 -5.23 30.65
N MET A 470 33.65 -5.38 31.60
CA MET A 470 33.94 -6.03 32.90
C MET A 470 33.45 -7.49 32.86
N SER A 471 34.22 -8.37 33.55
CA SER A 471 33.67 -9.67 33.85
C SER A 471 32.58 -9.57 34.93
N TYR A 472 31.61 -10.47 34.93
CA TYR A 472 30.55 -10.51 35.94
C TYR A 472 31.15 -10.50 37.37
N ARG A 473 32.25 -11.19 37.59
CA ARG A 473 32.97 -11.19 38.87
C ARG A 473 33.49 -9.79 39.23
N ASP A 474 34.00 -9.05 38.26
CA ASP A 474 34.50 -7.69 38.50
C ASP A 474 33.35 -6.73 38.78
N ILE A 475 32.21 -6.92 38.11
CA ILE A 475 30.97 -6.17 38.37
C ILE A 475 30.53 -6.38 39.81
N LEU A 476 30.44 -7.63 40.28
CA LEU A 476 30.11 -7.95 41.68
C LEU A 476 31.13 -7.38 42.68
N SER A 477 32.42 -7.40 42.34
CA SER A 477 33.46 -6.83 43.16
C SER A 477 33.34 -5.31 43.34
N LYS A 478 32.91 -4.61 42.26
CA LYS A 478 32.78 -3.14 42.26
C LYS A 478 31.45 -2.66 42.84
N TYR A 479 30.35 -3.32 42.52
CA TYR A 479 28.99 -2.84 42.85
C TYR A 479 28.26 -3.70 43.91
N GLY A 480 28.90 -4.77 44.43
CA GLY A 480 28.31 -5.67 45.42
C GLY A 480 27.58 -6.85 44.82
N ASN A 481 27.01 -7.70 45.67
CA ASN A 481 26.46 -9.00 45.30
C ASN A 481 25.25 -8.97 44.30
N LYS A 482 24.69 -7.80 44.10
CA LYS A 482 23.58 -7.62 43.12
C LYS A 482 24.04 -7.03 41.78
N GLY A 483 25.37 -6.79 41.66
CA GLY A 483 25.91 -6.09 40.51
C GLY A 483 25.50 -4.61 40.46
N ILE A 484 25.54 -4.01 39.28
CA ILE A 484 25.11 -2.62 39.08
C ILE A 484 23.57 -2.57 39.03
N THR A 485 22.96 -1.82 39.92
CA THR A 485 21.51 -1.63 40.06
C THR A 485 21.08 -0.16 40.03
N ARG A 486 22.03 0.77 39.99
CA ARG A 486 21.84 2.22 39.96
C ARG A 486 22.88 2.84 39.03
N PHE A 487 22.53 3.99 38.43
CA PHE A 487 23.45 4.70 37.57
C PHE A 487 24.77 5.06 38.25
N ASP A 488 25.88 4.80 37.57
CA ASP A 488 27.21 5.29 37.92
C ASP A 488 27.36 6.69 37.30
N LEU A 489 27.22 7.72 38.13
CA LEU A 489 27.10 9.09 37.63
C LEU A 489 28.45 9.71 37.31
N SER A 490 28.51 10.50 36.25
CA SER A 490 29.64 11.36 35.91
C SER A 490 29.88 12.48 36.96
N LYS A 491 30.95 13.24 36.79
CA LYS A 491 31.24 14.41 37.64
C LYS A 491 30.15 15.49 37.57
N ASP A 492 29.42 15.54 36.46
CA ASP A 492 28.31 16.48 36.24
C ASP A 492 26.95 15.89 36.68
N GLU A 493 27.01 14.84 37.50
CA GLU A 493 25.83 14.12 38.03
C GLU A 493 24.89 13.57 36.97
N LYS A 494 25.43 13.20 35.78
CA LYS A 494 24.69 12.58 34.67
C LYS A 494 25.06 11.11 34.50
N ALA A 495 24.08 10.29 34.22
CA ALA A 495 24.24 8.94 33.65
C ALA A 495 24.55 9.08 32.16
N LEU A 496 25.74 8.65 31.77
CA LEU A 496 26.24 8.81 30.41
C LEU A 496 25.81 7.63 29.56
N VAL A 497 25.38 7.91 28.33
CA VAL A 497 25.04 6.89 27.32
C VAL A 497 26.26 6.59 26.44
N SER A 498 26.26 5.40 25.79
CA SER A 498 27.26 4.97 24.83
C SER A 498 26.91 5.38 23.38
N ASP A 499 27.59 4.78 22.39
CA ASP A 499 27.23 4.94 20.97
C ASP A 499 25.90 4.25 20.59
N ASP A 500 25.37 3.35 21.39
CA ASP A 500 24.08 2.69 21.22
C ASP A 500 22.95 3.73 21.16
N THR A 501 22.82 4.55 22.19
CA THR A 501 21.82 5.63 22.20
C THR A 501 22.14 6.68 21.16
N GLN A 502 23.41 7.09 21.00
CA GLN A 502 23.76 8.07 19.98
C GLN A 502 23.34 7.62 18.58
N MET A 503 23.72 6.41 18.16
CA MET A 503 23.36 5.89 16.84
C MET A 503 21.84 5.67 16.67
N THR A 504 21.11 5.32 17.73
CA THR A 504 19.65 5.27 17.76
C THR A 504 19.03 6.63 17.41
N LEU A 505 19.52 7.72 18.01
CA LEU A 505 19.06 9.08 17.72
C LEU A 505 19.37 9.51 16.28
N PHE A 506 20.57 9.19 15.76
CA PHE A 506 20.93 9.47 14.38
C PHE A 506 20.10 8.63 13.39
N THR A 507 19.77 7.38 13.71
CA THR A 507 18.85 6.56 12.93
C THR A 507 17.46 7.22 12.83
N ALA A 508 16.89 7.62 13.97
CA ALA A 508 15.60 8.32 14.01
C ALA A 508 15.60 9.59 13.15
N CYS A 509 16.63 10.41 13.33
CA CYS A 509 16.75 11.68 12.60
C CYS A 509 16.91 11.49 11.09
N GLY A 510 17.73 10.52 10.66
CA GLY A 510 17.92 10.18 9.25
C GLY A 510 16.62 9.74 8.57
N MET A 511 15.86 8.87 9.21
CA MET A 511 14.56 8.42 8.70
C MET A 511 13.54 9.57 8.62
N LEU A 512 13.43 10.41 9.66
CA LEU A 512 12.54 11.58 9.66
C LEU A 512 12.91 12.57 8.55
N MET A 513 14.19 12.71 8.25
CA MET A 513 14.65 13.50 7.13
C MET A 513 14.25 12.88 5.78
N GLY A 514 14.38 11.56 5.63
CA GLY A 514 13.94 10.83 4.45
C GLY A 514 12.45 10.99 4.17
N VAL A 515 11.62 10.79 5.20
CA VAL A 515 10.16 11.03 5.14
C VAL A 515 9.88 12.48 4.74
N THR A 516 10.51 13.46 5.40
CA THR A 516 10.29 14.89 5.11
C THR A 516 10.64 15.24 3.67
N ARG A 517 11.76 14.70 3.17
CA ARG A 517 12.17 14.90 1.77
C ARG A 517 11.17 14.32 0.78
N GLY A 518 10.60 13.15 1.09
CA GLY A 518 9.52 12.55 0.29
C GLY A 518 8.30 13.47 0.18
N TYR A 519 7.81 13.96 1.30
CA TYR A 519 6.66 14.88 1.36
C TYR A 519 6.93 16.21 0.65
N MET A 520 8.16 16.77 0.79
CA MET A 520 8.54 18.03 0.16
C MET A 520 8.75 17.94 -1.35
N ARG A 521 8.99 16.75 -1.90
CA ARG A 521 9.25 16.54 -3.34
C ARG A 521 8.13 15.81 -4.07
N GLY A 522 7.10 15.32 -3.35
CA GLY A 522 6.04 14.48 -3.92
C GLY A 522 6.55 13.16 -4.50
N VAL A 523 7.77 12.74 -4.14
CA VAL A 523 8.39 11.49 -4.59
C VAL A 523 8.77 10.69 -3.35
N GLY A 524 8.11 9.57 -3.12
CA GLY A 524 8.41 8.66 -2.02
C GLY A 524 9.82 8.07 -2.17
N GLY A 525 10.66 8.23 -1.13
CA GLY A 525 11.91 7.50 -0.95
C GLY A 525 11.81 6.65 0.30
N ALA A 526 12.52 5.52 0.33
CA ALA A 526 12.59 4.68 1.52
C ALA A 526 13.28 5.45 2.66
N PRO A 527 12.66 5.64 3.84
CA PRO A 527 13.26 6.39 4.93
C PRO A 527 14.62 5.83 5.37
N GLU A 528 14.77 4.51 5.32
CA GLU A 528 16.01 3.81 5.68
C GLU A 528 17.20 4.17 4.79
N ASP A 529 16.98 4.62 3.55
CA ASP A 529 18.05 5.02 2.62
C ASP A 529 18.75 6.33 3.03
N TYR A 530 18.23 7.06 4.02
CA TYR A 530 18.82 8.32 4.51
C TYR A 530 19.63 8.12 5.79
N VAL A 531 19.68 6.92 6.32
CA VAL A 531 20.37 6.60 7.58
C VAL A 531 21.89 6.60 7.39
N ASP A 532 22.40 6.24 6.22
CA ASP A 532 23.83 6.29 5.90
C ASP A 532 24.40 7.72 6.03
N GLY A 533 23.69 8.72 5.52
CA GLY A 533 24.03 10.13 5.68
C GLY A 533 24.00 10.58 7.14
N ALA A 534 23.01 10.13 7.91
CA ALA A 534 22.95 10.42 9.34
C ALA A 534 24.14 9.81 10.11
N TYR A 535 24.59 8.61 9.73
CA TYR A 535 25.76 7.98 10.35
C TYR A 535 27.08 8.69 9.97
N LEU A 536 27.16 9.35 8.82
CA LEU A 536 28.29 10.24 8.52
C LEU A 536 28.32 11.42 9.49
N ASP A 537 27.18 12.03 9.81
CA ASP A 537 27.12 13.11 10.80
C ASP A 537 27.51 12.62 12.20
N TRP A 538 27.04 11.42 12.62
CA TRP A 538 27.50 10.79 13.85
C TRP A 538 29.02 10.54 13.82
N TYR A 539 29.59 10.04 12.74
CA TYR A 539 31.03 9.83 12.62
C TYR A 539 31.83 11.13 12.81
N TYR A 540 31.32 12.26 12.30
CA TYR A 540 31.95 13.56 12.55
C TYR A 540 31.92 13.95 14.02
N THR A 541 30.86 13.66 14.76
CA THR A 541 30.80 13.92 16.20
C THR A 541 31.82 13.09 17.00
N GLN A 542 32.12 11.87 16.54
CA GLN A 542 33.06 10.96 17.17
C GLN A 542 34.54 11.30 16.88
N THR A 543 34.82 11.84 15.69
CA THR A 543 36.20 12.07 15.22
C THR A 543 36.68 13.49 15.41
N GLY A 544 35.79 14.46 15.60
CA GLY A 544 36.13 15.87 15.66
C GLY A 544 36.76 16.39 14.34
N LEU A 545 36.58 15.68 13.24
CA LEU A 545 37.12 16.07 11.94
C LEU A 545 36.60 17.45 11.54
N LYS A 546 37.47 18.41 11.35
CA LYS A 546 37.13 19.71 10.75
C LYS A 546 37.04 19.54 9.24
N LYS A 547 36.06 20.23 8.64
CA LYS A 547 35.73 20.29 7.23
C LYS A 547 36.90 20.12 6.26
N ARG A 548 36.82 19.19 5.30
CA ARG A 548 37.84 19.00 4.25
C ARG A 548 37.42 19.44 2.84
N HIS A 549 36.10 19.64 2.58
CA HIS A 549 35.59 19.98 1.23
C HIS A 549 34.52 21.09 1.26
N ILE A 550 34.33 21.75 0.10
CA ILE A 550 33.33 22.82 -0.13
C ILE A 550 31.90 22.33 0.14
N PHE A 551 31.66 21.00 0.06
CA PHE A 551 30.39 20.36 0.38
C PHE A 551 30.23 19.95 1.85
N ASP A 552 31.23 20.17 2.71
CA ASP A 552 31.18 19.87 4.14
C ASP A 552 30.26 20.82 4.94
N ASP A 553 29.66 21.84 4.27
CA ASP A 553 28.66 22.72 4.89
C ASP A 553 27.26 22.07 4.96
N TYR A 554 27.04 20.91 4.32
CA TYR A 554 25.79 20.20 4.36
C TYR A 554 25.79 19.17 5.48
N HIS A 555 24.86 19.32 6.42
CA HIS A 555 24.57 18.37 7.46
C HIS A 555 23.36 17.54 7.06
N TYR A 556 23.38 16.24 7.31
CA TYR A 556 22.21 15.39 7.10
C TYR A 556 21.21 15.49 8.25
N THR A 557 21.72 15.88 9.45
CA THR A 557 20.91 15.91 10.68
C THR A 557 21.21 17.17 11.49
N TRP A 558 20.18 17.67 12.19
CA TRP A 558 20.36 18.76 13.16
C TRP A 558 21.15 18.34 14.42
N LEU A 559 21.29 17.02 14.62
CA LEU A 559 22.00 16.44 15.76
C LEU A 559 23.50 16.72 15.72
N ARG A 560 24.09 16.84 14.54
CA ARG A 560 25.52 17.04 14.34
C ARG A 560 26.05 18.30 15.04
N ASP A 561 25.23 19.34 15.16
CA ASP A 561 25.64 20.63 15.73
C ASP A 561 25.44 20.71 17.25
N LEU A 562 24.90 19.65 17.85
CA LEU A 562 24.63 19.61 19.28
C LEU A 562 25.92 19.31 20.06
N PRO A 563 26.37 20.23 20.98
CA PRO A 563 27.57 20.02 21.79
C PRO A 563 27.50 18.75 22.65
N GLU A 564 26.31 18.39 23.09
CA GLU A 564 26.02 17.21 23.91
C GLU A 564 26.33 15.89 23.19
N LEU A 565 26.29 15.88 21.88
CA LEU A 565 26.59 14.71 21.04
C LEU A 565 28.04 14.71 20.51
N ALA A 566 28.79 15.80 20.72
CA ALA A 566 30.19 15.92 20.31
C ALA A 566 31.17 15.23 21.26
N HIS A 567 30.80 14.02 21.71
CA HIS A 567 31.60 13.24 22.65
C HIS A 567 31.80 11.82 22.13
N ARG A 568 33.04 11.32 22.20
CA ARG A 568 33.33 9.92 21.88
C ARG A 568 32.85 9.01 22.99
N ARG A 569 31.96 8.07 22.72
CA ARG A 569 31.31 7.19 23.67
C ARG A 569 31.47 5.72 23.26
N ALA A 570 32.66 5.16 23.40
CA ALA A 570 33.02 3.78 23.08
C ALA A 570 32.59 3.28 21.68
N PRO A 571 32.69 4.10 20.58
CA PRO A 571 32.12 3.71 19.28
C PRO A 571 32.74 2.43 18.76
N GLY A 572 31.89 1.48 18.35
CA GLY A 572 32.29 0.20 17.79
C GLY A 572 33.17 0.34 16.55
N ASN A 573 34.25 -0.44 16.45
CA ASN A 573 35.23 -0.35 15.37
C ASN A 573 34.56 -0.63 13.99
N THR A 574 33.58 -1.53 13.93
CA THR A 574 32.86 -1.84 12.68
C THR A 574 32.08 -0.63 12.19
N CYS A 575 31.35 0.06 13.07
CA CYS A 575 30.59 1.27 12.74
C CYS A 575 31.53 2.40 12.28
N MET A 576 32.61 2.64 13.02
CA MET A 576 33.61 3.67 12.64
C MET A 576 34.26 3.39 11.28
N SER A 577 34.72 2.16 11.03
CA SER A 577 35.33 1.76 9.76
C SER A 577 34.35 1.79 8.59
N ALA A 578 33.08 1.44 8.81
CA ALA A 578 32.06 1.53 7.79
C ALA A 578 31.77 2.99 7.42
N CYS A 579 31.61 3.88 8.41
CA CYS A 579 31.40 5.31 8.18
C CYS A 579 32.61 5.99 7.49
N GLU A 580 33.84 5.58 7.82
CA GLU A 580 35.04 6.05 7.12
C GLU A 580 35.01 5.69 5.63
N LYS A 581 34.59 4.45 5.30
CA LYS A 581 34.43 4.02 3.89
C LYS A 581 33.34 4.80 3.18
N LEU A 582 32.17 4.97 3.82
CA LEU A 582 31.07 5.79 3.28
C LEU A 582 31.53 7.22 3.01
N LEU A 583 32.28 7.83 3.91
CA LEU A 583 32.84 9.18 3.75
C LEU A 583 33.76 9.27 2.53
N ASN A 584 34.51 8.22 2.25
CA ASN A 584 35.41 8.14 1.10
C ASN A 584 34.72 7.67 -0.21
N ASN A 585 33.39 7.50 -0.22
CA ASN A 585 32.62 6.88 -1.31
C ASN A 585 33.10 5.47 -1.67
N GLU A 586 33.59 4.72 -0.69
CA GLU A 586 34.01 3.34 -0.83
C GLU A 586 32.88 2.37 -0.43
N LYS A 587 32.85 1.22 -1.11
CA LYS A 587 31.88 0.17 -0.77
C LYS A 587 32.18 -0.42 0.62
N VAL A 588 31.21 -0.40 1.53
CA VAL A 588 31.33 -1.07 2.82
C VAL A 588 31.32 -2.59 2.60
N CYS A 589 32.44 -3.25 2.90
CA CYS A 589 32.62 -4.70 2.83
C CYS A 589 33.26 -5.17 4.14
N ASN A 590 32.55 -6.02 4.88
CA ASN A 590 33.03 -6.70 6.07
C ASN A 590 32.21 -7.99 6.30
N SER A 591 32.63 -8.80 7.25
CA SER A 591 31.92 -9.98 7.72
C SER A 591 31.53 -9.85 9.20
N SER A 592 31.28 -8.60 9.66
CA SER A 592 30.95 -8.34 11.05
C SER A 592 29.53 -8.78 11.36
N LYS A 593 29.39 -9.55 12.41
CA LYS A 593 28.13 -9.96 13.02
C LYS A 593 27.90 -9.29 14.38
N GLY A 594 28.63 -8.19 14.67
CA GLY A 594 28.56 -7.46 15.95
C GLY A 594 27.17 -6.92 16.24
N CYS A 595 26.90 -6.67 17.53
CA CYS A 595 25.66 -6.12 18.08
C CYS A 595 25.34 -4.69 17.61
N GLY A 596 26.33 -3.92 17.15
CA GLY A 596 26.15 -2.54 16.69
C GLY A 596 25.15 -2.35 15.53
N GLY A 597 24.69 -3.45 14.90
CA GLY A 597 23.60 -3.41 13.93
C GLY A 597 22.23 -3.38 14.60
N ILE A 598 21.98 -4.26 15.58
CA ILE A 598 20.65 -4.42 16.21
C ILE A 598 20.35 -3.31 17.24
N MET A 599 21.34 -2.80 17.97
CA MET A 599 21.17 -1.86 19.09
C MET A 599 20.41 -0.57 18.74
N ARG A 600 20.37 -0.19 17.46
CA ARG A 600 19.94 1.14 16.98
C ARG A 600 18.72 1.15 16.06
N VAL A 601 18.04 0.02 15.85
CA VAL A 601 16.95 -0.10 14.85
C VAL A 601 15.54 0.15 15.38
N ALA A 602 15.38 0.28 16.69
CA ALA A 602 14.10 0.57 17.32
C ALA A 602 13.33 1.73 16.66
N PRO A 603 13.94 2.84 16.22
CA PRO A 603 13.24 3.95 15.58
C PRO A 603 12.43 3.55 14.31
N MET A 604 12.81 2.48 13.59
CA MET A 604 12.06 2.00 12.44
C MET A 604 10.65 1.51 12.84
N ALA A 605 10.61 0.67 13.87
CA ALA A 605 9.34 0.19 14.44
C ALA A 605 8.49 1.35 14.98
N LEU A 606 9.13 2.30 15.68
CA LEU A 606 8.46 3.43 16.32
C LEU A 606 7.86 4.40 15.31
N LEU A 607 8.54 4.67 14.21
CA LEU A 607 8.03 5.50 13.11
C LEU A 607 6.76 4.86 12.50
N MET A 608 6.80 3.55 12.23
CA MET A 608 5.64 2.83 11.66
C MET A 608 4.48 2.75 12.66
N ALA A 609 4.77 2.52 13.95
CA ALA A 609 3.76 2.55 15.01
C ALA A 609 3.13 3.97 15.14
N GLY A 610 3.91 5.03 14.99
CA GLY A 610 3.43 6.40 14.94
C GLY A 610 2.47 6.65 13.76
N TYR A 611 2.76 6.13 12.57
CA TYR A 611 1.83 6.17 11.44
C TYR A 611 0.54 5.41 11.74
N LYS A 612 0.62 4.19 12.28
CA LYS A 612 -0.56 3.39 12.67
C LYS A 612 -1.38 4.10 13.76
N GLY A 613 -0.76 4.67 14.76
CA GLY A 613 -1.42 5.44 15.84
C GLY A 613 -2.19 6.67 15.34
N ARG A 614 -1.85 7.17 14.16
CA ARG A 614 -2.56 8.29 13.47
C ARG A 614 -3.58 7.79 12.45
N GLY A 615 -3.74 6.45 12.29
CA GLY A 615 -4.65 5.85 11.33
C GLY A 615 -4.10 5.83 9.89
N ASN A 616 -2.77 5.85 9.74
CA ASN A 616 -2.08 5.78 8.46
C ASN A 616 -1.17 4.55 8.44
N SER A 617 -0.96 3.97 7.28
CA SER A 617 0.08 2.97 7.03
C SER A 617 1.12 3.53 6.07
N PHE A 618 2.40 3.29 6.34
CA PHE A 618 3.49 3.68 5.45
C PHE A 618 4.13 2.45 4.80
N TYR A 619 4.42 1.42 5.62
CA TYR A 619 4.90 0.11 5.19
C TYR A 619 3.99 -0.99 5.74
N ASP A 620 3.91 -2.12 5.03
CA ASP A 620 3.48 -3.37 5.62
C ASP A 620 4.56 -3.95 6.56
N ILE A 621 4.22 -4.90 7.38
CA ILE A 621 5.14 -5.48 8.37
C ILE A 621 6.38 -6.11 7.70
N PRO A 622 6.28 -6.93 6.64
CA PRO A 622 7.45 -7.47 5.97
C PRO A 622 8.40 -6.40 5.42
N THR A 623 7.89 -5.35 4.80
CA THR A 623 8.70 -4.23 4.28
C THR A 623 9.38 -3.46 5.41
N MET A 624 8.69 -3.22 6.52
CA MET A 624 9.25 -2.59 7.72
C MET A 624 10.39 -3.42 8.31
N ASP A 625 10.20 -4.72 8.44
CA ASP A 625 11.21 -5.63 9.00
C ASP A 625 12.45 -5.71 8.09
N GLU A 626 12.25 -5.75 6.76
CA GLU A 626 13.35 -5.64 5.80
C GLU A 626 14.09 -4.30 5.91
N ALA A 627 13.39 -3.19 6.13
CA ALA A 627 13.98 -1.88 6.35
C ALA A 627 14.83 -1.87 7.63
N GLY A 628 14.38 -2.51 8.72
CA GLY A 628 15.18 -2.71 9.94
C GLY A 628 16.50 -3.45 9.67
N ALA A 629 16.46 -4.52 8.88
CA ALA A 629 17.66 -5.22 8.44
C ALA A 629 18.57 -4.32 7.60
N LYS A 630 18.04 -3.53 6.65
CA LYS A 630 18.81 -2.59 5.80
C LYS A 630 19.54 -1.54 6.63
N ILE A 631 18.91 -0.99 7.66
CA ILE A 631 19.53 -0.02 8.59
C ILE A 631 20.78 -0.62 9.27
N ALA A 632 20.68 -1.85 9.75
CA ALA A 632 21.83 -2.56 10.32
C ALA A 632 22.88 -2.89 9.28
N GLU A 633 22.45 -3.29 8.08
CA GLU A 633 23.33 -3.67 6.97
C GLU A 633 24.18 -2.50 6.46
N VAL A 634 23.84 -1.24 6.71
CA VAL A 634 24.69 -0.08 6.38
C VAL A 634 26.12 -0.31 6.85
N THR A 635 26.29 -0.86 8.05
CA THR A 635 27.61 -1.05 8.68
C THR A 635 28.01 -2.53 8.85
N HIS A 636 27.05 -3.45 9.07
CA HIS A 636 27.29 -4.87 9.40
C HIS A 636 26.83 -5.75 8.24
N LYS A 637 27.77 -6.32 7.47
CA LYS A 637 27.47 -7.04 6.24
C LYS A 637 27.30 -8.56 6.40
N HIS A 638 27.54 -9.13 7.58
CA HIS A 638 27.23 -10.52 7.88
C HIS A 638 25.74 -10.70 8.20
N PRO A 639 25.04 -11.76 7.74
CA PRO A 639 23.61 -11.94 8.02
C PRO A 639 23.25 -11.89 9.51
N LEU A 640 24.05 -12.49 10.39
CA LEU A 640 23.84 -12.41 11.83
C LEU A 640 24.09 -10.99 12.42
N GLY A 641 24.63 -10.06 11.65
CA GLY A 641 24.75 -8.65 12.05
C GLY A 641 23.53 -7.79 11.69
N PHE A 642 22.65 -8.26 10.75
CA PHE A 642 21.47 -7.50 10.33
C PHE A 642 20.14 -8.26 10.44
N LEU A 643 20.07 -9.58 10.38
CA LEU A 643 18.83 -10.34 10.58
C LEU A 643 18.20 -10.15 11.96
N PRO A 644 18.99 -10.13 13.09
CA PRO A 644 18.41 -9.83 14.40
C PRO A 644 17.76 -8.44 14.48
N ALA A 645 18.21 -7.49 13.68
CA ALA A 645 17.61 -6.16 13.59
C ALA A 645 16.20 -6.17 13.00
N ALA A 646 15.94 -7.01 12.00
CA ALA A 646 14.58 -7.24 11.50
C ALA A 646 13.67 -7.82 12.59
N MET A 647 14.17 -8.80 13.35
CA MET A 647 13.43 -9.44 14.45
C MET A 647 13.08 -8.42 15.54
N LEU A 648 14.04 -7.57 15.95
CA LEU A 648 13.79 -6.52 16.94
C LEU A 648 12.79 -5.48 16.44
N THR A 649 12.89 -5.06 15.18
CA THR A 649 11.94 -4.13 14.55
C THR A 649 10.53 -4.70 14.61
N HIS A 650 10.34 -5.95 14.19
CA HIS A 650 9.06 -6.66 14.27
C HIS A 650 8.50 -6.68 15.70
N LEU A 651 9.30 -7.14 16.65
CA LEU A 651 8.87 -7.30 18.04
C LEU A 651 8.45 -5.96 18.66
N ILE A 652 9.27 -4.91 18.52
CA ILE A 652 8.96 -3.58 19.07
C ILE A 652 7.68 -3.02 18.43
N TYR A 653 7.50 -3.14 17.11
CA TYR A 653 6.29 -2.67 16.45
C TYR A 653 5.03 -3.36 17.01
N LYS A 654 5.06 -4.69 17.13
CA LYS A 654 3.94 -5.46 17.68
C LYS A 654 3.64 -5.04 19.13
N VAL A 655 4.67 -4.93 19.94
CA VAL A 655 4.54 -4.53 21.36
C VAL A 655 3.95 -3.13 21.50
N VAL A 656 4.44 -2.14 20.77
CA VAL A 656 3.93 -0.75 20.81
C VAL A 656 2.46 -0.66 20.37
N CYS A 657 2.04 -1.55 19.46
CA CYS A 657 0.67 -1.56 18.95
C CYS A 657 -0.33 -2.36 19.82
N MET A 658 0.15 -3.04 20.87
CA MET A 658 -0.66 -3.83 21.82
C MET A 658 -0.71 -3.15 23.20
N ASN A 659 -1.68 -3.56 24.03
CA ASN A 659 -1.65 -3.13 25.43
C ASN A 659 -0.75 -4.07 26.28
N ALA A 660 -0.25 -3.59 27.42
CA ALA A 660 0.69 -4.32 28.26
C ALA A 660 0.18 -5.70 28.70
N ASP A 661 -1.10 -5.81 29.10
CA ASP A 661 -1.71 -7.09 29.55
C ASP A 661 -1.78 -8.14 28.43
N GLN A 662 -1.90 -7.70 27.19
CA GLN A 662 -1.84 -8.59 26.02
C GLN A 662 -0.42 -9.03 25.72
N VAL A 663 0.55 -8.09 25.78
CA VAL A 663 1.96 -8.40 25.54
C VAL A 663 2.48 -9.42 26.54
N GLU A 664 2.18 -9.29 27.82
CA GLU A 664 2.58 -10.25 28.86
C GLU A 664 2.18 -11.69 28.51
N LYS A 665 0.98 -11.88 27.95
CA LYS A 665 0.46 -13.19 27.55
C LYS A 665 1.05 -13.70 26.23
N GLU A 666 1.38 -12.82 25.31
CA GLU A 666 1.73 -13.13 23.92
C GLU A 666 3.22 -12.97 23.60
N ILE A 667 4.05 -12.44 24.50
CA ILE A 667 5.45 -12.11 24.22
C ILE A 667 6.25 -13.27 23.61
N LYS A 668 5.99 -14.52 24.06
CA LYS A 668 6.64 -15.72 23.51
C LYS A 668 6.19 -16.02 22.08
N ASN A 669 4.90 -15.86 21.80
CA ASN A 669 4.34 -16.03 20.45
C ASN A 669 4.87 -14.92 19.52
N LEU A 670 4.91 -13.67 19.99
CA LEU A 670 5.48 -12.55 19.25
C LEU A 670 6.95 -12.79 18.89
N ALA A 671 7.74 -13.34 19.82
CA ALA A 671 9.13 -13.72 19.53
C ALA A 671 9.23 -14.80 18.45
N LEU A 672 8.30 -15.76 18.40
CA LEU A 672 8.24 -16.78 17.36
C LEU A 672 7.76 -16.22 16.01
N GLU A 673 6.83 -15.26 16.00
CA GLU A 673 6.40 -14.54 14.79
C GLU A 673 7.58 -13.85 14.08
N THR A 674 8.59 -13.36 14.83
CA THR A 674 9.79 -12.75 14.21
C THR A 674 10.55 -13.73 13.33
N ILE A 675 10.56 -15.01 13.68
CA ILE A 675 11.17 -16.09 12.89
C ILE A 675 10.39 -16.32 11.60
N GLU A 676 9.06 -16.32 11.68
CA GLU A 676 8.18 -16.48 10.52
C GLU A 676 8.34 -15.30 9.55
N SER A 677 8.48 -14.08 10.09
CA SER A 677 8.78 -12.90 9.30
C SER A 677 10.10 -13.03 8.53
N LEU A 678 11.19 -13.45 9.19
CA LEU A 678 12.47 -13.69 8.50
C LEU A 678 12.36 -14.71 7.37
N ASN A 679 11.57 -15.78 7.56
CA ASN A 679 11.36 -16.78 6.54
C ASN A 679 10.55 -16.25 5.35
N THR A 680 9.67 -15.30 5.59
CA THR A 680 8.87 -14.64 4.55
C THR A 680 9.71 -13.64 3.74
N ILE A 681 10.52 -12.81 4.41
CA ILE A 681 11.30 -11.74 3.76
C ILE A 681 12.51 -12.31 3.03
N PHE A 682 13.24 -13.25 3.64
CA PHE A 682 14.49 -13.81 3.11
C PHE A 682 14.31 -15.24 2.62
N VAL A 683 13.32 -15.48 1.76
CA VAL A 683 13.05 -16.80 1.16
C VAL A 683 14.27 -17.33 0.43
N GLY A 684 14.73 -18.54 0.82
CA GLY A 684 15.88 -19.21 0.19
C GLY A 684 17.23 -18.50 0.38
N LYS A 685 17.30 -17.56 1.32
CA LYS A 685 18.54 -16.86 1.68
C LYS A 685 18.84 -17.07 3.16
N TYR A 686 20.13 -17.14 3.50
CA TYR A 686 20.64 -17.14 4.89
C TYR A 686 20.10 -18.29 5.75
N ASP A 687 19.81 -19.45 5.20
CA ASP A 687 19.12 -20.53 5.92
C ASP A 687 19.92 -21.00 7.13
N ARG A 688 21.26 -21.07 7.04
CA ARG A 688 22.12 -21.41 8.17
C ARG A 688 22.06 -20.38 9.31
N GLU A 689 22.06 -19.11 8.97
CA GLU A 689 22.02 -18.02 9.95
C GLU A 689 20.61 -17.90 10.57
N LYS A 690 19.56 -18.15 9.79
CA LYS A 690 18.19 -18.28 10.30
C LYS A 690 18.04 -19.45 11.28
N GLU A 691 18.63 -20.61 11.00
CA GLU A 691 18.64 -21.75 11.92
C GLU A 691 19.30 -21.40 13.27
N ILE A 692 20.37 -20.61 13.28
CA ILE A 692 21.03 -20.14 14.49
C ILE A 692 20.06 -19.26 15.29
N LEU A 693 19.41 -18.29 14.63
CA LEU A 693 18.43 -17.39 15.27
C LEU A 693 17.22 -18.14 15.81
N VAL A 694 16.68 -19.10 15.07
CA VAL A 694 15.62 -20.02 15.52
C VAL A 694 16.04 -20.71 16.80
N HIS A 695 17.24 -21.35 16.79
CA HIS A 695 17.75 -22.06 17.94
C HIS A 695 17.92 -21.16 19.17
N LEU A 696 18.54 -19.98 19.02
CA LEU A 696 18.76 -19.06 20.12
C LEU A 696 17.46 -18.46 20.66
N THR A 697 16.49 -18.16 19.79
CA THR A 697 15.18 -17.66 20.21
C THR A 697 14.42 -18.70 21.05
N HIS A 698 14.36 -19.95 20.60
CA HIS A 698 13.76 -21.04 21.38
C HIS A 698 14.49 -21.27 22.71
N LYS A 699 15.82 -21.21 22.68
CA LYS A 699 16.64 -21.38 23.87
C LYS A 699 16.41 -20.26 24.88
N ALA A 700 16.31 -19.00 24.45
CA ALA A 700 15.97 -17.88 25.30
C ALA A 700 14.60 -18.06 25.99
N ILE A 701 13.58 -18.51 25.23
CA ILE A 701 12.24 -18.81 25.77
C ILE A 701 12.29 -19.96 26.79
N GLU A 702 13.02 -21.03 26.51
CA GLU A 702 13.16 -22.17 27.41
C GLU A 702 13.89 -21.80 28.72
N LEU A 703 14.99 -21.07 28.60
CA LEU A 703 15.78 -20.64 29.76
C LEU A 703 15.01 -19.67 30.66
N ALA A 704 14.13 -18.85 30.10
CA ALA A 704 13.28 -17.95 30.87
C ALA A 704 12.28 -18.67 31.81
N GLU A 705 12.01 -19.94 31.55
CA GLU A 705 11.09 -20.76 32.37
C GLU A 705 11.76 -21.62 33.43
N ASN A 706 13.09 -21.76 33.41
CA ASN A 706 13.82 -22.59 34.39
C ASN A 706 14.06 -21.85 35.71
N ASN A 707 14.67 -22.55 36.70
CA ASN A 707 14.94 -22.03 38.02
C ASN A 707 16.41 -21.62 38.25
N ASN A 708 17.24 -21.63 37.19
CA ASN A 708 18.63 -21.20 37.29
C ASN A 708 18.74 -19.68 37.49
N SER A 709 19.94 -19.21 37.92
CA SER A 709 20.21 -17.78 37.98
C SER A 709 20.27 -17.15 36.57
N ASP A 710 20.10 -15.84 36.52
CA ASP A 710 20.25 -15.09 35.25
C ASP A 710 21.66 -15.25 34.67
N GLU A 711 22.70 -15.22 35.53
CA GLU A 711 24.09 -15.47 35.11
C GLU A 711 24.24 -16.82 34.38
N GLU A 712 23.77 -17.93 35.04
CA GLU A 712 23.88 -19.26 34.47
C GLU A 712 23.10 -19.43 33.15
N ASN A 713 22.01 -18.71 32.98
CA ASN A 713 21.18 -18.71 31.75
C ASN A 713 21.78 -17.86 30.64
N ILE A 714 22.25 -16.64 30.99
CA ILE A 714 22.87 -15.73 30.00
C ILE A 714 24.18 -16.30 29.49
N GLU A 715 25.00 -16.93 30.34
CA GLU A 715 26.25 -17.60 29.91
C GLU A 715 25.98 -18.65 28.81
N GLN A 716 24.81 -19.28 28.82
CA GLN A 716 24.43 -20.22 27.77
C GLN A 716 23.99 -19.55 26.47
N LEU A 717 23.58 -18.29 26.50
CA LEU A 717 23.15 -17.52 25.30
C LEU A 717 24.31 -16.80 24.63
N GLY A 718 25.37 -16.49 25.37
CA GLY A 718 26.56 -15.81 24.87
C GLY A 718 26.98 -14.63 25.75
N GLU A 719 27.82 -13.76 25.18
CA GLU A 719 28.35 -12.57 25.85
C GLU A 719 27.75 -11.24 25.27
N GLY A 720 26.85 -11.35 24.29
CA GLY A 720 26.17 -10.15 23.71
C GLY A 720 26.97 -9.41 22.62
N TRP A 721 28.25 -9.76 22.37
CA TRP A 721 29.09 -9.09 21.38
C TRP A 721 28.60 -9.25 19.93
N THR A 722 27.73 -10.20 19.68
CA THR A 722 27.17 -10.46 18.34
C THR A 722 25.67 -10.20 18.32
N GLY A 723 25.14 -9.87 17.14
CA GLY A 723 23.72 -9.52 16.99
C GLY A 723 22.77 -10.62 17.44
N GLU A 724 23.09 -11.89 17.15
CA GLU A 724 22.31 -13.06 17.55
C GLU A 724 22.34 -13.29 19.08
N GLU A 725 23.48 -13.04 19.73
CA GLU A 725 23.61 -13.18 21.20
C GLU A 725 22.88 -12.03 21.92
N ALA A 726 23.08 -10.79 21.46
CA ALA A 726 22.42 -9.62 22.02
C ALA A 726 20.88 -9.72 21.92
N TRP A 727 20.36 -10.21 20.78
CA TRP A 727 18.95 -10.55 20.64
C TRP A 727 18.47 -11.56 21.68
N ALA A 728 19.18 -12.69 21.80
CA ALA A 728 18.79 -13.80 22.65
C ALA A 728 18.82 -13.42 24.14
N ILE A 729 19.84 -12.67 24.60
CA ILE A 729 19.98 -12.19 25.98
C ILE A 729 18.86 -11.20 26.30
N ALA A 730 18.65 -10.19 25.45
CA ALA A 730 17.60 -9.20 25.67
C ALA A 730 16.20 -9.83 25.69
N LEU A 731 15.93 -10.77 24.79
CA LEU A 731 14.66 -11.52 24.76
C LEU A 731 14.48 -12.36 26.04
N TYR A 732 15.52 -13.09 26.47
CA TYR A 732 15.51 -13.87 27.70
C TYR A 732 15.15 -13.00 28.90
N CYS A 733 15.87 -11.87 29.08
CA CYS A 733 15.66 -10.96 30.21
C CYS A 733 14.25 -10.35 30.18
N THR A 734 13.75 -9.99 28.98
CA THR A 734 12.38 -9.50 28.79
C THR A 734 11.33 -10.53 29.23
N ILE A 735 11.45 -11.78 28.77
CA ILE A 735 10.46 -12.84 29.09
C ILE A 735 10.54 -13.24 30.58
N ARG A 736 11.75 -13.39 31.10
CA ARG A 736 12.01 -13.80 32.48
C ARG A 736 11.46 -12.82 33.50
N HIS A 737 11.64 -11.53 33.24
CA HIS A 737 11.29 -10.44 34.15
C HIS A 737 10.21 -9.53 33.57
N ILE A 738 9.24 -10.11 32.86
CA ILE A 738 8.19 -9.33 32.16
C ILE A 738 7.40 -8.43 33.12
N ASP A 739 7.31 -8.79 34.40
CA ASP A 739 6.61 -8.04 35.45
C ASP A 739 7.40 -6.87 36.03
N SER A 740 8.70 -6.73 35.73
CA SER A 740 9.59 -5.72 36.32
C SER A 740 10.60 -5.22 35.28
N ILE A 741 10.38 -4.02 34.78
CA ILE A 741 11.34 -3.36 33.86
C ILE A 741 12.72 -3.16 34.55
N GLU A 742 12.73 -2.88 35.85
CA GLU A 742 14.00 -2.68 36.62
C GLU A 742 14.78 -3.98 36.65
N ASP A 743 14.15 -5.11 37.03
CA ASP A 743 14.82 -6.40 37.12
C ASP A 743 15.27 -6.93 35.75
N ALA A 744 14.45 -6.73 34.70
CA ALA A 744 14.77 -7.13 33.32
C ALA A 744 16.06 -6.44 32.82
N ILE A 745 16.17 -5.11 33.00
CA ILE A 745 17.34 -4.35 32.57
C ILE A 745 18.55 -4.65 33.47
N ILE A 746 18.34 -4.82 34.79
CA ILE A 746 19.42 -5.21 35.70
C ILE A 746 20.00 -6.57 35.31
N ALA A 747 19.16 -7.56 34.97
CA ALA A 747 19.63 -8.84 34.47
C ALA A 747 20.40 -8.70 33.13
N ALA A 748 19.90 -7.86 32.23
CA ALA A 748 20.49 -7.65 30.90
C ALA A 748 21.86 -6.96 30.94
N VAL A 749 22.22 -6.23 32.02
CA VAL A 749 23.51 -5.52 32.15
C VAL A 749 24.50 -6.21 33.09
N ASN A 750 24.08 -7.16 33.90
CA ASN A 750 24.93 -7.81 34.90
C ASN A 750 25.42 -9.19 34.42
N HIS A 751 26.20 -9.22 33.34
CA HIS A 751 26.87 -10.41 32.83
C HIS A 751 28.27 -10.05 32.28
N SER A 752 29.06 -11.04 31.95
CA SER A 752 30.32 -10.80 31.25
C SER A 752 30.04 -10.53 29.78
N GLY A 753 30.41 -9.36 29.26
CA GLY A 753 30.24 -9.06 27.83
C GLY A 753 29.66 -7.67 27.54
N ASP A 754 28.90 -7.58 26.48
CA ASP A 754 28.35 -6.33 25.93
C ASP A 754 27.09 -5.90 26.68
N SER A 755 27.31 -5.30 27.86
CA SER A 755 26.25 -5.00 28.82
C SER A 755 25.40 -3.79 28.42
N ASP A 756 25.94 -2.79 27.71
CA ASP A 756 25.21 -1.62 27.27
C ASP A 756 24.29 -1.95 26.10
N SER A 757 24.75 -2.70 25.10
CA SER A 757 23.89 -3.15 23.99
C SER A 757 22.75 -4.07 24.44
N THR A 758 23.03 -5.08 25.30
CA THR A 758 21.99 -5.97 25.82
C THR A 758 21.01 -5.22 26.73
N GLY A 759 21.51 -4.28 27.54
CA GLY A 759 20.70 -3.37 28.35
C GLY A 759 19.84 -2.43 27.52
N SER A 760 20.40 -1.84 26.44
CA SER A 760 19.70 -0.96 25.52
C SER A 760 18.55 -1.69 24.80
N ILE A 761 18.82 -2.88 24.24
CA ILE A 761 17.82 -3.68 23.51
C ILE A 761 16.70 -4.15 24.45
N CYS A 762 17.05 -4.69 25.63
CA CYS A 762 16.07 -5.07 26.64
C CYS A 762 15.25 -3.86 27.11
N GLY A 763 15.92 -2.73 27.36
CA GLY A 763 15.27 -1.46 27.69
C GLY A 763 14.29 -0.98 26.61
N ASN A 764 14.65 -1.07 25.33
CA ASN A 764 13.76 -0.72 24.23
C ASN A 764 12.47 -1.58 24.26
N ILE A 765 12.57 -2.90 24.44
CA ILE A 765 11.41 -3.80 24.49
C ILE A 765 10.57 -3.51 25.73
N MET A 766 11.18 -3.51 26.91
CA MET A 766 10.48 -3.28 28.19
C MET A 766 9.87 -1.88 28.27
N GLY A 767 10.58 -0.87 27.76
CA GLY A 767 10.08 0.50 27.72
C GLY A 767 8.87 0.66 26.80
N ALA A 768 8.84 -0.09 25.70
CA ALA A 768 7.67 -0.15 24.82
C ALA A 768 6.45 -0.80 25.52
N ILE A 769 6.67 -1.82 26.38
CA ILE A 769 5.62 -2.48 27.15
C ILE A 769 5.06 -1.58 28.25
N TYR A 770 5.94 -0.98 29.04
CA TYR A 770 5.57 -0.22 30.24
C TYR A 770 5.12 1.21 29.97
N GLY A 771 5.62 1.82 28.88
CA GLY A 771 5.38 3.22 28.55
C GLY A 771 6.21 4.19 29.41
N TYR A 772 6.32 5.43 28.95
CA TYR A 772 7.16 6.46 29.59
C TYR A 772 6.65 6.92 30.96
N GLU A 773 5.32 7.07 31.11
CA GLU A 773 4.74 7.53 32.38
C GLU A 773 4.93 6.52 33.52
N ALA A 774 5.02 5.23 33.23
CA ALA A 774 5.35 4.22 34.24
C ALA A 774 6.82 4.31 34.64
N ILE A 775 7.75 4.42 33.68
CA ILE A 775 9.20 4.56 33.89
C ILE A 775 9.52 5.80 34.72
N LYS A 776 8.87 6.91 34.40
CA LYS A 776 9.03 8.19 35.11
C LYS A 776 8.61 8.09 36.59
N ARG A 777 7.50 7.41 36.88
CA ARG A 777 7.01 7.21 38.24
C ARG A 777 7.94 6.33 39.09
N GLN A 778 8.59 5.35 38.45
CA GLN A 778 9.49 4.41 39.14
C GLN A 778 10.88 5.00 39.43
N HIS A 779 11.24 6.19 38.91
CA HIS A 779 12.60 6.79 39.07
C HIS A 779 13.71 5.82 38.61
N LEU A 780 13.50 5.09 37.54
CA LEU A 780 14.30 3.99 37.04
C LEU A 780 15.82 4.22 37.22
N PHE A 781 16.50 3.39 37.99
CA PHE A 781 17.94 3.42 38.32
C PHE A 781 18.47 4.71 38.92
N CYS A 782 17.64 5.71 39.20
CA CYS A 782 18.08 7.00 39.70
C CYS A 782 18.46 6.91 41.19
N PRO A 783 19.66 7.39 41.60
CA PRO A 783 20.05 7.44 43.02
C PRO A 783 19.27 8.55 43.74
N ASN A 784 18.98 8.30 45.05
CA ASN A 784 18.46 9.31 45.97
C ASN A 784 17.16 10.01 45.58
N GLY A 785 16.29 9.33 44.81
CA GLY A 785 14.97 9.88 44.43
C GLY A 785 15.05 11.00 43.38
N LYS A 786 16.16 11.16 42.68
CA LYS A 786 16.25 12.03 41.49
C LYS A 786 15.34 11.53 40.39
N ARG A 787 14.91 12.42 39.51
CA ARG A 787 14.09 12.08 38.34
C ARG A 787 14.97 11.61 37.21
N LEU A 788 14.44 10.69 36.38
CA LEU A 788 15.12 10.14 35.21
C LEU A 788 15.54 11.26 34.23
N GLU A 789 14.67 12.22 34.00
CA GLU A 789 14.89 13.32 33.05
C GLU A 789 16.03 14.27 33.51
N GLU A 790 16.26 14.33 34.82
CA GLU A 790 17.32 15.15 35.39
C GLU A 790 18.68 14.41 35.46
N THR A 791 18.62 13.08 35.45
CA THR A 791 19.77 12.21 35.68
C THR A 791 20.38 11.68 34.40
N LEU A 792 19.56 11.18 33.48
CA LEU A 792 19.99 10.63 32.17
C LEU A 792 20.43 11.79 31.24
N GLU A 793 21.57 11.63 30.55
CA GLU A 793 21.97 12.62 29.54
C GLU A 793 21.09 12.49 28.27
N LEU A 794 21.06 13.49 27.42
CA LEU A 794 20.33 13.55 26.15
C LEU A 794 18.82 13.41 26.25
N THR A 795 18.21 13.37 27.42
CA THR A 795 16.76 13.15 27.63
C THR A 795 15.89 14.05 26.77
N ASN A 796 16.22 15.35 26.67
CA ASN A 796 15.45 16.29 25.86
C ASN A 796 15.50 15.96 24.37
N ILE A 797 16.61 15.41 23.89
CA ILE A 797 16.78 15.01 22.48
C ILE A 797 16.02 13.71 22.23
N VAL A 798 16.12 12.74 23.14
CA VAL A 798 15.38 11.47 23.10
C VAL A 798 13.87 11.73 23.02
N LEU A 799 13.35 12.54 23.94
CA LEU A 799 11.91 12.86 23.97
C LEU A 799 11.46 13.67 22.74
N ALA A 800 12.29 14.60 22.25
CA ALA A 800 11.99 15.37 21.07
C ALA A 800 11.89 14.49 19.80
N LEU A 801 12.77 13.50 19.65
CA LEU A 801 12.73 12.55 18.54
C LEU A 801 11.59 11.54 18.70
N ALA A 802 11.26 11.13 19.93
CA ALA A 802 10.07 10.31 20.19
C ALA A 802 8.77 11.01 19.75
N ASP A 803 8.62 12.28 20.09
CA ASP A 803 7.49 13.11 19.62
C ASP A 803 7.49 13.25 18.10
N ASP A 804 8.64 13.45 17.46
CA ASP A 804 8.76 13.60 16.02
C ASP A 804 8.49 12.27 15.28
N LEU A 805 8.93 11.12 15.82
CA LEU A 805 8.61 9.77 15.28
C LEU A 805 7.11 9.48 15.32
N TYR A 806 6.45 9.86 16.43
CA TYR A 806 4.99 9.74 16.53
C TYR A 806 4.29 10.70 15.58
N THR A 807 4.71 11.97 15.54
CA THR A 807 4.06 13.03 14.74
C THR A 807 4.23 12.79 13.24
N GLY A 808 5.37 12.25 12.79
CA GLY A 808 5.72 12.13 11.40
C GLY A 808 5.82 13.49 10.70
N CYS A 809 5.98 13.52 9.38
CA CYS A 809 6.11 14.80 8.66
C CYS A 809 4.82 15.62 8.69
N VAL A 810 4.92 16.88 9.12
CA VAL A 810 3.78 17.81 9.25
C VAL A 810 3.77 18.91 8.17
N ILE A 811 4.66 18.83 7.19
CA ILE A 811 4.80 19.83 6.13
C ILE A 811 4.79 19.16 4.75
N SER A 812 4.33 19.88 3.74
CA SER A 812 4.42 19.51 2.33
C SER A 812 4.91 20.70 1.49
N GLU A 813 5.26 20.46 0.23
CA GLU A 813 5.74 21.51 -0.68
C GLU A 813 4.77 22.71 -0.82
N TYR A 814 3.47 22.43 -0.71
CA TYR A 814 2.42 23.42 -0.96
C TYR A 814 1.85 24.05 0.32
N ASP A 815 2.29 23.61 1.49
CA ASP A 815 1.77 24.08 2.77
C ASP A 815 2.51 25.34 3.27
N PRO A 816 1.80 26.39 3.70
CA PRO A 816 2.44 27.52 4.36
C PRO A 816 3.04 27.08 5.71
N ILE A 817 4.26 27.57 6.01
CA ILE A 817 4.96 27.31 7.27
C ILE A 817 4.49 28.35 8.30
N ASP A 818 3.23 28.28 8.69
CA ASP A 818 2.53 29.28 9.49
C ASP A 818 2.41 28.93 10.98
N THR A 819 2.44 27.64 11.34
CA THR A 819 2.35 27.18 12.72
C THR A 819 3.70 27.04 13.42
N PRO A 820 3.79 27.16 14.76
CA PRO A 820 5.02 26.88 15.50
C PRO A 820 5.56 25.47 15.29
N GLU A 821 4.67 24.49 15.11
CA GLU A 821 5.01 23.09 14.86
C GLU A 821 5.68 22.93 13.50
N LYS A 822 5.08 23.46 12.41
CA LYS A 822 5.66 23.46 11.06
C LYS A 822 7.00 24.20 11.01
N ARG A 823 7.13 25.34 11.72
CA ARG A 823 8.40 26.07 11.83
C ARG A 823 9.49 25.27 12.53
N ARG A 824 9.14 24.57 13.62
CA ARG A 824 10.07 23.66 14.34
C ARG A 824 10.50 22.51 13.45
N TRP A 825 9.54 21.86 12.76
CA TRP A 825 9.82 20.77 11.81
C TRP A 825 10.75 21.22 10.68
N TYR A 826 10.44 22.35 10.05
CA TYR A 826 11.27 22.93 8.98
C TYR A 826 12.69 23.23 9.48
N ALA A 827 12.84 23.77 10.67
CA ALA A 827 14.13 24.06 11.26
C ALA A 827 14.98 22.81 11.51
N ARG A 828 14.35 21.65 11.83
CA ARG A 828 15.02 20.37 12.10
C ARG A 828 15.36 19.58 10.83
N TYR A 829 14.43 19.54 9.87
CA TYR A 829 14.49 18.57 8.77
C TYR A 829 14.54 19.18 7.36
N CYS A 830 14.40 20.49 7.19
CA CYS A 830 14.40 21.14 5.88
C CYS A 830 15.54 22.10 5.63
N LYS A 831 16.06 22.79 6.64
CA LYS A 831 17.16 23.75 6.48
C LYS A 831 18.45 23.14 5.96
N MET A 832 18.56 21.82 6.01
CA MET A 832 19.73 21.05 5.60
C MET A 832 19.62 20.56 4.16
N ILE A 833 18.48 20.79 3.48
CA ILE A 833 18.27 20.40 2.07
C ILE A 833 18.70 21.60 1.20
N PRO A 834 19.75 21.49 0.35
CA PRO A 834 20.15 22.57 -0.53
C PRO A 834 19.02 22.90 -1.53
N ASP A 835 18.76 24.20 -1.71
CA ASP A 835 17.88 24.66 -2.80
C ASP A 835 18.47 24.21 -4.14
N GLY A 836 17.84 23.24 -4.79
CA GLY A 836 18.18 22.84 -6.17
C GLY A 836 18.80 21.45 -6.37
N ILE A 837 18.75 20.52 -5.41
CA ILE A 837 19.09 19.08 -5.63
C ILE A 837 17.84 18.24 -5.65
#